data_57f0feb372e897e1646a06c5e76ca774
#
_entry.id   57f0feb372e897e1646a06c5e76ca774
#
_cell.length_a   1.000
_cell.length_b   1.000
_cell.length_c   1.000
_cell.angle_alpha   90.00
_cell.angle_beta   90.00
_cell.angle_gamma   90.00
#
_symmetry.space_group_name_H-M   'P 1'
#
loop_
_entity.id
_entity.type
_entity.pdbx_description
1 polymer ?
#
loop_
_entity_poly.entity_id
_entity_poly.type
_entity_poly.pdbx_seq_one_letter_code
_entity_poly.pdbx_strand_id
1 'polypeptide(L)'
;MAETSKKMQIVFASAECAPFVKTGGLGDVAGSLPAALVRAGAEVIVMVPKYATIKDEYKAQMEHFSDFYVSLGWRNEYCGLEKLEHDGVTYMFIDNERYFARDYPYGFFDDGERFAFFSKAITESLQHLPEGFECDILHCNDWQTALAPVFLREFYQGLPLYDRVKTVFSIHNVAFQGQFSDTVMEDILGVAHIPAAASQLRCDACSINYMLGALRYADAITTVSPTYANEIQTPEFGEGLDGVLRERSYALQGILNGIDVAGFDPATDKRIAANYTVEDRGGKAVCKAKLQEELGLEVRDDRPLMVMVTRLTRQKGMDLVMYALDRILAGGVQVAVLGTGDRDYEDGLRYFQDKYPGTMAARIEFDPALSQRMYAAADMFLMPSKFEPCGLSQIIAMRYGTLPIVRETGGLKDTVIPYNEFTGEGTGFSFSNFNGDEMGDAVFRAARLFWDNRDAWNQLVTQAMSQDFSWTRSADKYLDLYFFMHPEIERPAAVVDEPEAVAEPVAAEEPKAEEKPDEAEPAKAEPEVKAEVAPEPEPAAKPAAKKTTTRKTTAKKATATKAAATKTTATKTTTTRKRTTAAAKKAAEAEAAPEVKAKVAEAKPAAKAPAKTAAKKTTTTAKKTTAAKKTTATKSTTTKAATTKAAAKPAAKVEETPAESKAEATVEAKSAAKATTRKRTTTVKKTTTKAATPKAETKPAAAKEEPKAEVKAAPKDEAKPEPAKETPVSPAAPAEKKAPTKKTSVRKATATRKRR
;
A
#
# COMPACT_ATOMS: atom_id res chain seq x y z
N MET A 1 -8.10 -36.47 -30.19
CA MET A 1 -7.33 -35.39 -29.62
C MET A 1 -8.31 -34.67 -28.73
N ALA A 2 -8.07 -34.60 -27.43
CA ALA A 2 -8.86 -33.76 -26.55
C ALA A 2 -8.66 -32.31 -27.05
N GLU A 3 -9.76 -31.64 -27.42
CA GLU A 3 -9.71 -30.19 -27.61
C GLU A 3 -9.20 -29.61 -26.30
N THR A 4 -7.98 -29.08 -26.31
CA THR A 4 -7.49 -28.30 -25.19
C THR A 4 -8.41 -27.10 -25.08
N SER A 5 -9.19 -27.03 -24.00
CA SER A 5 -10.05 -25.87 -23.73
C SER A 5 -9.18 -24.62 -23.75
N LYS A 6 -9.65 -23.56 -24.41
CA LYS A 6 -8.93 -22.29 -24.48
C LYS A 6 -8.75 -21.76 -23.05
N LYS A 7 -7.50 -21.43 -22.66
CA LYS A 7 -7.23 -20.78 -21.40
C LYS A 7 -7.57 -19.28 -21.43
N MET A 8 -7.90 -18.70 -20.30
CA MET A 8 -8.04 -17.26 -20.14
C MET A 8 -6.68 -16.58 -20.29
N GLN A 9 -6.54 -15.64 -21.22
CA GLN A 9 -5.29 -14.94 -21.55
C GLN A 9 -5.34 -13.49 -21.05
N ILE A 10 -4.46 -13.15 -20.10
CA ILE A 10 -4.52 -11.92 -19.31
C ILE A 10 -3.23 -11.11 -19.52
N VAL A 11 -3.38 -9.85 -19.93
CA VAL A 11 -2.34 -8.86 -19.83
C VAL A 11 -2.55 -8.07 -18.53
N PHE A 12 -1.61 -8.20 -17.59
CA PHE A 12 -1.64 -7.56 -16.29
C PHE A 12 -0.66 -6.39 -16.27
N ALA A 13 -1.16 -5.15 -16.35
CA ALA A 13 -0.35 -3.96 -16.45
C ALA A 13 -0.21 -3.26 -15.08
N SER A 14 1.01 -2.98 -14.67
CA SER A 14 1.33 -2.33 -13.40
C SER A 14 2.58 -1.47 -13.49
N ALA A 15 2.59 -0.35 -12.77
CA ALA A 15 3.78 0.50 -12.68
C ALA A 15 4.82 -0.02 -11.68
N GLU A 16 4.45 -0.96 -10.81
CA GLU A 16 5.33 -1.64 -9.87
C GLU A 16 5.11 -3.14 -9.96
N CYS A 17 6.16 -3.93 -9.74
CA CYS A 17 6.08 -5.38 -9.64
C CYS A 17 7.30 -5.92 -8.88
N ALA A 18 7.09 -6.56 -7.73
CA ALA A 18 8.16 -7.29 -7.05
C ALA A 18 8.54 -8.54 -7.88
N PRO A 19 9.82 -8.96 -7.89
CA PRO A 19 10.96 -8.40 -7.16
C PRO A 19 11.69 -7.27 -7.89
N PHE A 20 11.22 -6.82 -9.05
CA PHE A 20 11.90 -5.89 -9.96
C PHE A 20 11.88 -4.45 -9.46
N VAL A 21 10.69 -3.96 -9.10
CA VAL A 21 10.48 -2.61 -8.58
C VAL A 21 9.33 -2.60 -7.60
N LYS A 22 9.54 -2.03 -6.41
CA LYS A 22 8.53 -1.96 -5.35
C LYS A 22 8.72 -0.71 -4.51
N THR A 23 7.65 0.08 -4.36
CA THR A 23 7.57 1.21 -3.44
C THR A 23 6.46 1.03 -2.40
N GLY A 24 5.47 0.19 -2.71
CA GLY A 24 4.29 -0.04 -1.87
C GLY A 24 3.63 -1.39 -2.09
N GLY A 25 2.38 -1.50 -1.63
CA GLY A 25 1.58 -2.73 -1.73
C GLY A 25 1.22 -3.12 -3.15
N LEU A 26 1.19 -2.17 -4.10
CA LEU A 26 0.96 -2.46 -5.52
C LEU A 26 2.03 -3.42 -6.06
N GLY A 27 3.31 -3.17 -5.70
CA GLY A 27 4.41 -4.05 -6.10
C GLY A 27 4.25 -5.48 -5.58
N ASP A 28 3.72 -5.66 -4.36
CA ASP A 28 3.43 -7.00 -3.81
C ASP A 28 2.31 -7.71 -4.58
N VAL A 29 1.24 -6.99 -4.89
CA VAL A 29 0.11 -7.55 -5.65
C VAL A 29 0.58 -7.98 -7.05
N ALA A 30 1.26 -7.10 -7.78
CA ALA A 30 1.72 -7.37 -9.13
C ALA A 30 2.81 -8.46 -9.20
N GLY A 31 3.55 -8.67 -8.09
CA GLY A 31 4.53 -9.75 -7.98
C GLY A 31 3.94 -11.10 -7.57
N SER A 32 2.69 -11.15 -7.08
CA SER A 32 2.15 -12.38 -6.49
C SER A 32 0.85 -12.87 -7.16
N LEU A 33 -0.08 -11.97 -7.46
CA LEU A 33 -1.36 -12.33 -8.09
C LEU A 33 -1.19 -12.98 -9.47
N PRO A 34 -0.31 -12.49 -10.39
CA PRO A 34 -0.10 -13.14 -11.67
C PRO A 34 0.33 -14.59 -11.54
N ALA A 35 1.27 -14.89 -10.65
CA ALA A 35 1.70 -16.27 -10.40
C ALA A 35 0.58 -17.15 -9.85
N ALA A 36 -0.31 -16.60 -9.02
CA ALA A 36 -1.47 -17.33 -8.50
C ALA A 36 -2.51 -17.59 -9.61
N LEU A 37 -2.73 -16.64 -10.52
CA LEU A 37 -3.60 -16.82 -11.69
C LEU A 37 -3.06 -17.89 -12.63
N VAL A 38 -1.74 -17.93 -12.87
CA VAL A 38 -1.09 -18.97 -13.68
C VAL A 38 -1.26 -20.34 -13.03
N ARG A 39 -1.03 -20.48 -11.72
CA ARG A 39 -1.29 -21.74 -10.99
C ARG A 39 -2.74 -22.18 -11.07
N ALA A 40 -3.67 -21.23 -11.13
CA ALA A 40 -5.10 -21.49 -11.29
C ALA A 40 -5.53 -21.74 -12.75
N GLY A 41 -4.58 -21.86 -13.70
CA GLY A 41 -4.81 -22.29 -15.09
C GLY A 41 -4.94 -21.19 -16.13
N ALA A 42 -4.77 -19.91 -15.79
CA ALA A 42 -4.72 -18.81 -16.74
C ALA A 42 -3.34 -18.70 -17.43
N GLU A 43 -3.27 -17.98 -18.53
CA GLU A 43 -2.02 -17.51 -19.13
C GLU A 43 -1.88 -16.01 -18.87
N VAL A 44 -0.76 -15.59 -18.29
CA VAL A 44 -0.58 -14.21 -17.84
C VAL A 44 0.72 -13.62 -18.37
N ILE A 45 0.61 -12.44 -18.99
CA ILE A 45 1.76 -11.58 -19.31
C ILE A 45 1.67 -10.33 -18.42
N VAL A 46 2.72 -10.05 -17.66
CA VAL A 46 2.82 -8.85 -16.82
C VAL A 46 3.59 -7.77 -17.57
N MET A 47 3.00 -6.59 -17.72
CA MET A 47 3.64 -5.43 -18.35
C MET A 47 4.05 -4.41 -17.29
N VAL A 48 5.35 -4.06 -17.26
CA VAL A 48 5.97 -3.15 -16.29
C VAL A 48 6.94 -2.23 -17.02
N PRO A 49 7.10 -0.95 -16.61
CA PRO A 49 8.16 -0.10 -17.17
C PRO A 49 9.56 -0.65 -16.85
N LYS A 50 10.48 -0.60 -17.81
CA LYS A 50 11.89 -0.98 -17.61
C LYS A 50 12.64 0.15 -16.89
N TYR A 51 12.43 0.25 -15.57
CA TYR A 51 13.10 1.29 -14.78
C TYR A 51 14.62 1.06 -14.65
N ALA A 52 15.37 2.16 -14.57
CA ALA A 52 16.80 2.08 -14.30
C ALA A 52 17.13 1.43 -12.94
N THR A 53 16.21 1.51 -11.98
CA THR A 53 16.33 0.95 -10.63
C THR A 53 16.18 -0.56 -10.55
N ILE A 54 15.73 -1.23 -11.62
CA ILE A 54 15.70 -2.70 -11.68
C ILE A 54 17.15 -3.20 -11.58
N LYS A 55 17.37 -4.21 -10.75
CA LYS A 55 18.70 -4.77 -10.52
C LYS A 55 19.30 -5.36 -11.80
N ASP A 56 20.61 -5.22 -11.95
CA ASP A 56 21.32 -5.69 -13.13
C ASP A 56 21.23 -7.23 -13.32
N GLU A 57 21.03 -7.98 -12.23
CA GLU A 57 20.82 -9.44 -12.29
C GLU A 57 19.58 -9.83 -13.10
N TYR A 58 18.51 -9.02 -13.03
CA TYR A 58 17.29 -9.23 -13.83
C TYR A 58 17.45 -8.67 -15.24
N LYS A 59 18.04 -7.47 -15.38
CA LYS A 59 18.28 -6.87 -16.69
C LYS A 59 19.13 -7.76 -17.60
N ALA A 60 20.10 -8.47 -17.03
CA ALA A 60 20.97 -9.40 -17.77
C ALA A 60 20.25 -10.65 -18.30
N GLN A 61 19.06 -10.93 -17.78
CA GLN A 61 18.22 -12.07 -18.19
C GLN A 61 17.09 -11.63 -19.14
N MET A 62 16.90 -10.33 -19.36
CA MET A 62 15.92 -9.82 -20.30
C MET A 62 16.37 -10.08 -21.73
N GLU A 63 15.45 -10.57 -22.55
CA GLU A 63 15.66 -10.78 -23.98
C GLU A 63 14.86 -9.74 -24.77
N HIS A 64 15.50 -9.08 -25.73
CA HIS A 64 14.79 -8.16 -26.61
C HIS A 64 13.78 -8.94 -27.45
N PHE A 65 12.50 -8.55 -27.35
CA PHE A 65 11.38 -9.27 -27.98
C PHE A 65 10.86 -8.55 -29.23
N SER A 66 10.62 -7.22 -29.12
CA SER A 66 10.08 -6.41 -30.20
C SER A 66 10.36 -4.95 -29.98
N ASP A 67 10.30 -4.13 -31.05
CA ASP A 67 10.30 -2.69 -30.96
C ASP A 67 9.33 -2.05 -31.94
N PHE A 68 8.74 -0.92 -31.52
CA PHE A 68 7.80 -0.13 -32.31
C PHE A 68 7.80 1.32 -31.82
N TYR A 69 6.97 2.15 -32.43
CA TYR A 69 6.81 3.54 -32.04
C TYR A 69 5.40 3.80 -31.52
N VAL A 70 5.30 4.51 -30.42
CA VAL A 70 4.04 4.93 -29.77
C VAL A 70 3.75 6.38 -30.14
N SER A 71 2.62 6.60 -30.80
CA SER A 71 2.12 7.94 -31.08
C SER A 71 1.43 8.51 -29.85
N LEU A 72 1.97 9.61 -29.29
CA LEU A 72 1.45 10.28 -28.11
C LEU A 72 1.28 11.80 -28.39
N GLY A 73 0.05 12.22 -28.71
CA GLY A 73 -0.22 13.53 -29.23
C GLY A 73 0.51 13.75 -30.55
N TRP A 74 1.40 14.76 -30.59
CA TRP A 74 2.27 15.06 -31.74
C TRP A 74 3.62 14.30 -31.70
N ARG A 75 3.91 13.60 -30.59
CA ARG A 75 5.14 12.85 -30.38
C ARG A 75 5.04 11.48 -31.03
N ASN A 76 6.19 10.92 -31.38
CA ASN A 76 6.34 9.54 -31.81
C ASN A 76 7.54 8.96 -31.08
N GLU A 77 7.28 8.24 -29.98
CA GLU A 77 8.28 7.80 -29.03
C GLU A 77 8.61 6.33 -29.25
N TYR A 78 9.89 5.98 -29.13
CA TYR A 78 10.35 4.61 -29.18
C TYR A 78 9.76 3.79 -28.02
N CYS A 79 9.43 2.54 -28.31
CA CYS A 79 9.01 1.54 -27.33
C CYS A 79 9.66 0.20 -27.67
N GLY A 80 10.53 -0.28 -26.80
CA GLY A 80 11.04 -1.64 -26.82
C GLY A 80 10.24 -2.54 -25.87
N LEU A 81 10.14 -3.81 -26.20
CA LEU A 81 9.63 -4.85 -25.31
C LEU A 81 10.79 -5.80 -24.97
N GLU A 82 11.10 -5.92 -23.69
CA GLU A 82 12.08 -6.86 -23.17
C GLU A 82 11.36 -7.95 -22.41
N LYS A 83 11.60 -9.20 -22.78
CA LYS A 83 10.93 -10.37 -22.20
C LYS A 83 11.78 -11.03 -21.13
N LEU A 84 11.17 -11.45 -20.04
CA LEU A 84 11.76 -12.26 -18.98
C LEU A 84 10.75 -13.28 -18.48
N GLU A 85 11.16 -14.53 -18.35
CA GLU A 85 10.40 -15.57 -17.63
C GLU A 85 10.92 -15.66 -16.19
N HIS A 86 10.02 -15.50 -15.22
CA HIS A 86 10.37 -15.56 -13.80
C HIS A 86 9.23 -16.18 -13.00
N ASP A 87 9.53 -17.18 -12.17
CA ASP A 87 8.56 -17.93 -11.34
C ASP A 87 7.31 -18.42 -12.11
N GLY A 88 7.52 -18.84 -13.37
CA GLY A 88 6.45 -19.36 -14.25
C GLY A 88 5.54 -18.29 -14.83
N VAL A 89 5.89 -17.01 -14.71
CA VAL A 89 5.16 -15.88 -15.27
C VAL A 89 6.01 -15.20 -16.34
N THR A 90 5.37 -14.83 -17.45
CA THR A 90 6.00 -14.04 -18.51
C THR A 90 5.90 -12.55 -18.17
N TYR A 91 7.05 -11.87 -18.11
CA TYR A 91 7.15 -10.43 -17.94
C TYR A 91 7.57 -9.75 -19.22
N MET A 92 6.92 -8.66 -19.58
CA MET A 92 7.31 -7.76 -20.67
C MET A 92 7.59 -6.36 -20.11
N PHE A 93 8.84 -5.95 -20.19
CA PHE A 93 9.28 -4.65 -19.74
C PHE A 93 9.19 -3.66 -20.88
N ILE A 94 8.43 -2.57 -20.68
CA ILE A 94 8.31 -1.47 -21.64
C ILE A 94 9.54 -0.58 -21.52
N ASP A 95 10.39 -0.64 -22.53
CA ASP A 95 11.67 0.07 -22.59
C ASP A 95 11.53 1.42 -23.30
N ASN A 96 11.79 2.47 -22.55
CA ASN A 96 12.02 3.81 -23.04
C ASN A 96 12.90 4.57 -22.04
N GLU A 97 14.19 4.74 -22.38
CA GLU A 97 15.16 5.37 -21.48
C GLU A 97 14.77 6.81 -21.10
N ARG A 98 14.15 7.56 -22.02
CA ARG A 98 13.73 8.95 -21.76
C ARG A 98 12.76 9.02 -20.58
N TYR A 99 11.82 8.07 -20.50
CA TYR A 99 10.79 8.08 -19.49
C TYR A 99 11.15 7.27 -18.24
N PHE A 100 11.89 6.16 -18.38
CA PHE A 100 12.08 5.20 -17.29
C PHE A 100 13.49 5.06 -16.75
N ALA A 101 14.51 5.65 -17.42
CA ALA A 101 15.86 5.72 -16.87
C ALA A 101 15.98 6.83 -15.83
N ARG A 102 15.30 6.65 -14.68
CA ARG A 102 15.21 7.60 -13.57
C ARG A 102 15.62 6.95 -12.26
N ASP A 103 16.01 7.78 -11.27
CA ASP A 103 16.44 7.35 -9.94
C ASP A 103 15.29 6.77 -9.09
N TYR A 104 14.03 7.14 -9.41
CA TYR A 104 12.83 6.70 -8.73
C TYR A 104 11.72 6.39 -9.73
N PRO A 105 10.76 5.52 -9.38
CA PRO A 105 9.62 5.23 -10.25
C PRO A 105 8.69 6.43 -10.48
N TYR A 106 8.47 7.28 -9.46
CA TYR A 106 7.50 8.39 -9.45
C TYR A 106 8.08 9.67 -8.86
N GLY A 107 7.31 10.78 -8.99
CA GLY A 107 7.61 12.05 -8.34
C GLY A 107 8.29 13.05 -9.26
N PHE A 108 8.20 12.85 -10.57
CA PHE A 108 8.75 13.76 -11.58
C PHE A 108 7.64 14.67 -12.11
N PHE A 109 8.02 15.88 -12.51
CA PHE A 109 7.08 16.86 -13.06
C PHE A 109 6.39 16.38 -14.34
N ASP A 110 7.03 15.46 -15.07
CA ASP A 110 6.56 14.87 -16.33
C ASP A 110 5.87 13.51 -16.15
N ASP A 111 5.47 13.13 -14.93
CA ASP A 111 4.79 11.86 -14.65
C ASP A 111 3.50 11.70 -15.48
N GLY A 112 2.81 12.80 -15.77
CA GLY A 112 1.65 12.78 -16.66
C GLY A 112 1.98 12.28 -18.07
N GLU A 113 3.07 12.75 -18.67
CA GLU A 113 3.54 12.30 -19.98
C GLU A 113 4.10 10.86 -19.91
N ARG A 114 4.87 10.54 -18.88
CA ARG A 114 5.49 9.23 -18.67
C ARG A 114 4.44 8.10 -18.59
N PHE A 115 3.41 8.30 -17.80
CA PHE A 115 2.38 7.27 -17.61
C PHE A 115 1.27 7.33 -18.66
N ALA A 116 1.11 8.44 -19.38
CA ALA A 116 0.35 8.45 -20.62
C ALA A 116 1.06 7.60 -21.70
N PHE A 117 2.40 7.76 -21.85
CA PHE A 117 3.20 6.89 -22.71
C PHE A 117 3.06 5.42 -22.29
N PHE A 118 3.24 5.11 -21.01
CA PHE A 118 3.10 3.73 -20.52
C PHE A 118 1.75 3.12 -20.86
N SER A 119 0.66 3.83 -20.55
CA SER A 119 -0.70 3.39 -20.87
C SER A 119 -0.94 3.17 -22.37
N LYS A 120 -0.37 4.05 -23.21
CA LYS A 120 -0.49 3.91 -24.66
C LYS A 120 0.38 2.76 -25.19
N ALA A 121 1.60 2.61 -24.66
CA ALA A 121 2.49 1.51 -24.99
C ALA A 121 1.88 0.15 -24.65
N ILE A 122 1.16 0.03 -23.50
CA ILE A 122 0.42 -1.18 -23.16
C ILE A 122 -0.59 -1.54 -24.26
N THR A 123 -1.38 -0.57 -24.76
CA THR A 123 -2.37 -0.84 -25.81
C THR A 123 -1.74 -1.19 -27.14
N GLU A 124 -0.64 -0.53 -27.53
CA GLU A 124 0.09 -0.87 -28.76
C GLU A 124 0.78 -2.23 -28.65
N SER A 125 1.29 -2.59 -27.48
CA SER A 125 1.94 -3.90 -27.22
C SER A 125 1.04 -5.09 -27.46
N LEU A 126 -0.30 -4.92 -27.43
CA LEU A 126 -1.23 -6.02 -27.71
C LEU A 126 -1.10 -6.56 -29.15
N GLN A 127 -0.51 -5.79 -30.08
CA GLN A 127 -0.20 -6.23 -31.45
C GLN A 127 1.12 -6.99 -31.54
N HIS A 128 1.91 -6.99 -30.47
CA HIS A 128 3.28 -7.52 -30.41
C HIS A 128 3.42 -8.61 -29.35
N LEU A 129 2.32 -9.29 -29.01
CA LEU A 129 2.34 -10.40 -28.04
C LEU A 129 2.92 -11.67 -28.69
N PRO A 130 3.39 -12.65 -27.90
CA PRO A 130 3.86 -13.93 -28.43
C PRO A 130 2.81 -14.62 -29.30
N GLU A 131 3.27 -15.37 -30.30
CA GLU A 131 2.38 -16.12 -31.18
C GLU A 131 1.47 -17.06 -30.40
N GLY A 132 0.16 -16.99 -30.66
CA GLY A 132 -0.87 -17.77 -29.96
C GLY A 132 -1.40 -17.13 -28.67
N PHE A 133 -0.86 -16.00 -28.20
CA PHE A 133 -1.40 -15.23 -27.10
C PHE A 133 -2.30 -14.10 -27.63
N GLU A 134 -3.59 -14.19 -27.34
CA GLU A 134 -4.59 -13.18 -27.68
C GLU A 134 -5.20 -12.64 -26.40
N CYS A 135 -4.97 -11.37 -26.09
CA CYS A 135 -5.46 -10.75 -24.86
C CYS A 135 -6.99 -10.84 -24.73
N ASP A 136 -7.47 -11.58 -23.75
CA ASP A 136 -8.89 -11.60 -23.36
C ASP A 136 -9.16 -10.49 -22.34
N ILE A 137 -8.31 -10.37 -21.31
CA ILE A 137 -8.42 -9.40 -20.24
C ILE A 137 -7.20 -8.48 -20.23
N LEU A 138 -7.43 -7.17 -20.30
CA LEU A 138 -6.45 -6.16 -19.97
C LEU A 138 -6.73 -5.65 -18.55
N HIS A 139 -5.94 -6.10 -17.57
CA HIS A 139 -6.06 -5.72 -16.17
C HIS A 139 -5.09 -4.59 -15.82
N CYS A 140 -5.61 -3.41 -15.62
CA CYS A 140 -4.88 -2.17 -15.34
C CYS A 140 -4.90 -1.86 -13.83
N ASN A 141 -3.76 -1.43 -13.27
CA ASN A 141 -3.59 -1.18 -11.85
C ASN A 141 -3.19 0.26 -11.57
N ASP A 142 -3.98 0.96 -10.77
CA ASP A 142 -3.83 2.36 -10.35
C ASP A 142 -3.70 3.37 -11.50
N TRP A 143 -3.56 4.66 -11.16
CA TRP A 143 -3.61 5.77 -12.09
C TRP A 143 -2.56 5.74 -13.21
N GLN A 144 -1.44 5.06 -12.97
CA GLN A 144 -0.35 4.95 -13.94
C GLN A 144 -0.72 4.13 -15.19
N THR A 145 -1.74 3.28 -15.09
CA THR A 145 -2.26 2.47 -16.20
C THR A 145 -3.66 2.89 -16.63
N ALA A 146 -4.22 3.91 -15.97
CA ALA A 146 -5.62 4.30 -16.07
C ALA A 146 -6.03 4.79 -17.48
N LEU A 147 -5.10 5.28 -18.27
CA LEU A 147 -5.39 5.72 -19.64
C LEU A 147 -5.48 4.56 -20.64
N ALA A 148 -5.01 3.36 -20.31
CA ALA A 148 -5.07 2.23 -21.25
C ALA A 148 -6.53 1.86 -21.64
N PRO A 149 -7.52 1.77 -20.72
CA PRO A 149 -8.92 1.61 -21.09
C PRO A 149 -9.48 2.76 -21.95
N VAL A 150 -9.04 3.99 -21.70
CA VAL A 150 -9.44 5.16 -22.49
C VAL A 150 -8.93 5.04 -23.92
N PHE A 151 -7.61 4.82 -24.09
CA PHE A 151 -7.00 4.66 -25.40
C PHE A 151 -7.56 3.49 -26.16
N LEU A 152 -7.79 2.35 -25.48
CA LEU A 152 -8.38 1.16 -26.10
C LEU A 152 -9.72 1.48 -26.76
N ARG A 153 -10.59 2.21 -26.11
CA ARG A 153 -11.93 2.54 -26.62
C ARG A 153 -11.93 3.67 -27.64
N GLU A 154 -11.06 4.67 -27.49
CA GLU A 154 -11.10 5.86 -28.37
C GLU A 154 -10.27 5.69 -29.65
N PHE A 155 -9.20 4.88 -29.63
CA PHE A 155 -8.29 4.75 -30.77
C PHE A 155 -8.33 3.38 -31.46
N TYR A 156 -8.79 2.31 -30.78
CA TYR A 156 -8.69 0.94 -31.31
C TYR A 156 -10.04 0.24 -31.45
N GLN A 157 -11.15 0.86 -31.06
CA GLN A 157 -12.48 0.29 -31.21
C GLN A 157 -12.78 -0.02 -32.68
N GLY A 158 -13.33 -1.20 -32.95
CA GLY A 158 -13.66 -1.69 -34.29
C GLY A 158 -12.48 -2.33 -35.04
N LEU A 159 -11.34 -2.50 -34.37
CA LEU A 159 -10.23 -3.30 -34.88
C LEU A 159 -10.33 -4.72 -34.28
N PRO A 160 -10.39 -5.79 -35.10
CA PRO A 160 -10.71 -7.14 -34.65
C PRO A 160 -9.86 -7.66 -33.50
N LEU A 161 -8.58 -7.30 -33.44
CA LEU A 161 -7.66 -7.67 -32.35
C LEU A 161 -8.14 -7.15 -30.99
N TYR A 162 -8.74 -5.94 -30.97
CA TYR A 162 -9.11 -5.24 -29.74
C TYR A 162 -10.57 -5.41 -29.34
N ASP A 163 -11.44 -5.83 -30.26
CA ASP A 163 -12.90 -5.91 -30.02
C ASP A 163 -13.25 -6.92 -28.92
N ARG A 164 -12.43 -7.96 -28.74
CA ARG A 164 -12.61 -8.97 -27.69
C ARG A 164 -12.08 -8.56 -26.33
N VAL A 165 -11.12 -7.61 -26.27
CA VAL A 165 -10.44 -7.23 -25.03
C VAL A 165 -11.42 -6.61 -24.04
N LYS A 166 -11.56 -7.21 -22.86
CA LYS A 166 -12.27 -6.64 -21.72
C LYS A 166 -11.28 -6.00 -20.75
N THR A 167 -11.66 -4.87 -20.20
CA THR A 167 -10.80 -4.09 -19.33
C THR A 167 -11.23 -4.18 -17.88
N VAL A 168 -10.29 -4.51 -16.99
CA VAL A 168 -10.45 -4.46 -15.54
C VAL A 168 -9.54 -3.37 -15.00
N PHE A 169 -10.06 -2.49 -14.14
CA PHE A 169 -9.29 -1.44 -13.50
C PHE A 169 -9.31 -1.62 -11.98
N SER A 170 -8.13 -1.86 -11.38
CA SER A 170 -7.96 -2.02 -9.93
C SER A 170 -7.50 -0.74 -9.27
N ILE A 171 -8.24 -0.30 -8.24
CA ILE A 171 -7.89 0.82 -7.37
C ILE A 171 -7.18 0.27 -6.14
N HIS A 172 -5.87 0.52 -6.01
CA HIS A 172 -5.12 0.17 -4.81
C HIS A 172 -5.17 1.29 -3.77
N ASN A 173 -5.20 2.56 -4.23
CA ASN A 173 -5.41 3.70 -3.34
C ASN A 173 -6.03 4.87 -4.09
N VAL A 174 -7.29 5.19 -3.78
CA VAL A 174 -8.05 6.28 -4.43
C VAL A 174 -7.46 7.68 -4.19
N ALA A 175 -6.58 7.84 -3.21
CA ALA A 175 -5.92 9.12 -2.94
C ALA A 175 -4.89 9.52 -4.02
N PHE A 176 -4.43 8.57 -4.85
CA PHE A 176 -3.48 8.81 -5.93
C PHE A 176 -4.18 8.63 -7.28
N GLN A 177 -4.50 9.73 -7.95
CA GLN A 177 -5.44 9.75 -9.07
C GLN A 177 -4.84 10.14 -10.43
N GLY A 178 -3.62 10.70 -10.45
CA GLY A 178 -3.04 11.23 -11.68
C GLY A 178 -3.81 12.44 -12.20
N GLN A 179 -3.82 13.54 -11.43
CA GLN A 179 -4.44 14.80 -11.81
C GLN A 179 -3.44 15.74 -12.47
N PHE A 180 -3.80 16.25 -13.65
CA PHE A 180 -2.94 17.12 -14.46
C PHE A 180 -3.75 18.27 -15.08
N SER A 181 -3.04 19.28 -15.63
CA SER A 181 -3.66 20.36 -16.39
C SER A 181 -4.43 19.81 -17.59
N ASP A 182 -5.55 20.43 -17.95
CA ASP A 182 -6.36 20.09 -19.12
C ASP A 182 -5.62 20.25 -20.47
N THR A 183 -4.54 21.03 -20.50
CA THR A 183 -3.63 21.13 -21.66
C THR A 183 -3.00 19.81 -22.06
N VAL A 184 -2.89 18.87 -21.11
CA VAL A 184 -2.39 17.52 -21.35
C VAL A 184 -3.24 16.75 -22.36
N MET A 185 -4.55 17.03 -22.44
CA MET A 185 -5.44 16.38 -23.41
C MET A 185 -5.05 16.63 -24.86
N GLU A 186 -4.59 17.85 -25.18
CA GLU A 186 -4.17 18.23 -26.52
C GLU A 186 -2.68 17.89 -26.73
N ASP A 187 -1.83 18.33 -25.81
CA ASP A 187 -0.37 18.27 -26.00
C ASP A 187 0.18 16.84 -25.86
N ILE A 188 -0.38 16.01 -24.95
CA ILE A 188 0.16 14.69 -24.64
C ILE A 188 -0.78 13.59 -25.14
N LEU A 189 -2.04 13.61 -24.71
CA LEU A 189 -2.96 12.47 -24.94
C LEU A 189 -3.49 12.44 -26.39
N GLY A 190 -3.56 13.58 -27.08
CA GLY A 190 -4.14 13.68 -28.40
C GLY A 190 -5.66 13.45 -28.44
N VAL A 191 -6.36 13.56 -27.31
CA VAL A 191 -7.82 13.30 -27.21
C VAL A 191 -8.69 14.55 -27.12
N ALA A 192 -8.11 15.76 -27.13
CA ALA A 192 -8.87 17.01 -27.00
C ALA A 192 -9.92 17.20 -28.10
N HIS A 193 -9.67 16.63 -29.30
CA HIS A 193 -10.58 16.68 -30.44
C HIS A 193 -11.71 15.64 -30.38
N ILE A 194 -11.69 14.73 -29.38
CA ILE A 194 -12.71 13.72 -29.14
C ILE A 194 -13.58 14.19 -27.97
N PRO A 195 -14.81 14.73 -28.25
CA PRO A 195 -15.62 15.34 -27.18
C PRO A 195 -15.99 14.36 -26.06
N ALA A 196 -16.18 13.06 -26.39
CA ALA A 196 -16.48 12.03 -25.42
C ALA A 196 -15.32 11.88 -24.43
N ALA A 197 -14.09 11.64 -24.91
CA ALA A 197 -12.91 11.48 -24.09
C ALA A 197 -12.62 12.74 -23.26
N ALA A 198 -12.66 13.91 -23.88
CA ALA A 198 -12.42 15.17 -23.19
C ALA A 198 -13.39 15.41 -22.02
N SER A 199 -14.68 15.05 -22.20
CA SER A 199 -15.69 15.18 -21.14
C SER A 199 -15.51 14.17 -20.02
N GLN A 200 -15.05 12.96 -20.33
CA GLN A 200 -14.87 11.87 -19.37
C GLN A 200 -13.60 12.00 -18.51
N LEU A 201 -12.55 12.63 -19.06
CA LEU A 201 -11.30 12.87 -18.33
C LEU A 201 -11.35 14.12 -17.46
N ARG A 202 -12.19 15.11 -17.79
CA ARG A 202 -12.24 16.39 -17.10
C ARG A 202 -12.86 16.27 -15.71
N CYS A 203 -12.11 16.70 -14.69
CA CYS A 203 -12.56 16.72 -13.30
C CYS A 203 -12.98 18.12 -12.83
N ASP A 204 -12.42 19.19 -13.44
CA ASP A 204 -12.82 20.58 -13.23
C ASP A 204 -12.58 21.42 -14.49
N ALA A 205 -12.66 22.76 -14.36
CA ALA A 205 -12.54 23.68 -15.50
C ALA A 205 -11.16 23.68 -16.16
N CYS A 206 -10.10 23.28 -15.44
CA CYS A 206 -8.70 23.38 -15.88
C CYS A 206 -7.90 22.09 -15.69
N SER A 207 -8.53 21.02 -15.18
CA SER A 207 -7.84 19.79 -14.81
C SER A 207 -8.51 18.55 -15.36
N ILE A 208 -7.69 17.55 -15.59
CA ILE A 208 -8.09 16.18 -15.94
C ILE A 208 -7.59 15.21 -14.88
N ASN A 209 -8.22 14.03 -14.84
CA ASN A 209 -7.93 13.00 -13.87
C ASN A 209 -7.90 11.64 -14.59
N TYR A 210 -6.74 10.99 -14.59
CA TYR A 210 -6.53 9.73 -15.29
C TYR A 210 -7.36 8.60 -14.70
N MET A 211 -7.38 8.49 -13.35
CA MET A 211 -8.21 7.50 -12.67
C MET A 211 -9.70 7.69 -12.99
N LEU A 212 -10.19 8.93 -13.04
CA LEU A 212 -11.56 9.23 -13.45
C LEU A 212 -11.86 8.68 -14.85
N GLY A 213 -10.90 8.81 -15.78
CA GLY A 213 -11.00 8.21 -17.11
C GLY A 213 -11.18 6.71 -17.04
N ALA A 214 -10.30 6.00 -16.31
CA ALA A 214 -10.42 4.55 -16.13
C ALA A 214 -11.76 4.15 -15.51
N LEU A 215 -12.21 4.84 -14.46
CA LEU A 215 -13.49 4.56 -13.82
C LEU A 215 -14.69 4.65 -14.77
N ARG A 216 -14.60 5.48 -15.80
CA ARG A 216 -15.66 5.66 -16.79
C ARG A 216 -15.56 4.72 -17.98
N TYR A 217 -14.35 4.27 -18.33
CA TYR A 217 -14.10 3.49 -19.53
C TYR A 217 -13.92 1.98 -19.30
N ALA A 218 -13.42 1.57 -18.13
CA ALA A 218 -13.20 0.16 -17.83
C ALA A 218 -14.53 -0.63 -17.80
N ASP A 219 -14.51 -1.87 -18.26
CA ASP A 219 -15.67 -2.76 -18.21
C ASP A 219 -16.00 -3.16 -16.77
N ALA A 220 -14.99 -3.48 -15.97
CA ALA A 220 -15.12 -3.77 -14.54
C ALA A 220 -14.11 -2.95 -13.71
N ILE A 221 -14.48 -2.68 -12.47
CA ILE A 221 -13.67 -1.93 -11.49
C ILE A 221 -13.50 -2.83 -10.28
N THR A 222 -12.26 -2.97 -9.82
CA THR A 222 -11.98 -3.65 -8.55
C THR A 222 -11.26 -2.74 -7.57
N THR A 223 -11.37 -3.06 -6.29
CA THR A 223 -10.51 -2.49 -5.25
C THR A 223 -10.17 -3.58 -4.23
N VAL A 224 -9.27 -3.27 -3.32
CA VAL A 224 -8.53 -4.27 -2.55
C VAL A 224 -9.20 -4.70 -1.24
N SER A 225 -10.47 -4.32 -1.02
CA SER A 225 -11.30 -4.90 0.05
C SER A 225 -12.79 -4.58 -0.14
N PRO A 226 -13.72 -5.43 0.33
CA PRO A 226 -15.15 -5.16 0.29
C PRO A 226 -15.56 -3.92 1.09
N THR A 227 -15.01 -3.73 2.28
CA THR A 227 -15.27 -2.53 3.10
C THR A 227 -14.74 -1.28 2.40
N TYR A 228 -13.54 -1.32 1.82
CA TYR A 228 -12.99 -0.18 1.10
C TYR A 228 -13.81 0.17 -0.16
N ALA A 229 -14.33 -0.84 -0.88
CA ALA A 229 -15.24 -0.61 -2.01
C ALA A 229 -16.48 0.20 -1.59
N ASN A 230 -16.99 0.00 -0.37
CA ASN A 230 -18.09 0.77 0.18
C ASN A 230 -17.64 2.16 0.65
N GLU A 231 -16.48 2.25 1.32
CA GLU A 231 -15.94 3.51 1.85
C GLU A 231 -15.67 4.52 0.74
N ILE A 232 -15.01 4.13 -0.37
CA ILE A 232 -14.66 5.04 -1.48
C ILE A 232 -15.87 5.58 -2.24
N GLN A 233 -17.06 5.03 -2.05
CA GLN A 233 -18.33 5.55 -2.55
C GLN A 233 -18.90 6.67 -1.67
N THR A 234 -18.24 7.02 -0.57
CA THR A 234 -18.66 8.10 0.34
C THR A 234 -17.80 9.35 0.15
N PRO A 235 -18.35 10.56 0.40
CA PRO A 235 -17.56 11.80 0.30
C PRO A 235 -16.36 11.87 1.27
N GLU A 236 -16.37 11.07 2.35
CA GLU A 236 -15.31 11.06 3.35
C GLU A 236 -14.05 10.33 2.85
N PHE A 237 -14.21 9.27 2.05
CA PHE A 237 -13.13 8.40 1.62
C PHE A 237 -12.91 8.35 0.10
N GLY A 238 -13.83 8.92 -0.69
CA GLY A 238 -13.79 8.84 -2.15
C GLY A 238 -12.88 9.87 -2.82
N GLU A 239 -12.26 10.79 -2.04
CA GLU A 239 -11.31 11.79 -2.54
C GLU A 239 -11.82 12.54 -3.80
N GLY A 240 -13.15 12.84 -3.80
CA GLY A 240 -13.83 13.54 -4.90
C GLY A 240 -14.28 12.63 -6.06
N LEU A 241 -13.98 11.32 -6.03
CA LEU A 241 -14.46 10.34 -7.01
C LEU A 241 -15.67 9.55 -6.53
N ASP A 242 -16.18 9.80 -5.32
CA ASP A 242 -17.32 9.12 -4.73
C ASP A 242 -18.57 9.15 -5.61
N GLY A 243 -18.78 10.24 -6.37
CA GLY A 243 -19.89 10.39 -7.29
C GLY A 243 -19.85 9.37 -8.43
N VAL A 244 -18.73 9.27 -9.15
CA VAL A 244 -18.54 8.31 -10.24
C VAL A 244 -18.48 6.87 -9.73
N LEU A 245 -17.91 6.63 -8.54
CA LEU A 245 -17.86 5.29 -7.94
C LEU A 245 -19.25 4.80 -7.57
N ARG A 246 -20.15 5.66 -7.05
CA ARG A 246 -21.56 5.31 -6.84
C ARG A 246 -22.30 5.05 -8.16
N GLU A 247 -22.08 5.89 -9.18
CA GLU A 247 -22.64 5.69 -10.51
C GLU A 247 -22.23 4.34 -11.11
N ARG A 248 -20.97 3.92 -10.89
CA ARG A 248 -20.39 2.67 -11.38
C ARG A 248 -20.42 1.54 -10.34
N SER A 249 -21.22 1.66 -9.27
CA SER A 249 -21.28 0.66 -8.18
C SER A 249 -21.63 -0.76 -8.66
N TYR A 250 -22.37 -0.89 -9.76
CA TYR A 250 -22.71 -2.18 -10.39
C TYR A 250 -21.49 -2.90 -10.99
N ALA A 251 -20.43 -2.17 -11.32
CA ALA A 251 -19.18 -2.70 -11.88
C ALA A 251 -18.05 -2.75 -10.84
N LEU A 252 -18.27 -2.22 -9.61
CA LEU A 252 -17.27 -2.14 -8.56
C LEU A 252 -17.34 -3.34 -7.62
N GLN A 253 -16.22 -4.04 -7.48
CA GLN A 253 -16.07 -5.18 -6.59
C GLN A 253 -14.85 -5.02 -5.69
N GLY A 254 -14.97 -5.34 -4.39
CA GLY A 254 -13.86 -5.42 -3.45
C GLY A 254 -13.32 -6.85 -3.37
N ILE A 255 -12.04 -7.04 -3.69
CA ILE A 255 -11.33 -8.33 -3.62
C ILE A 255 -10.12 -8.15 -2.71
N LEU A 256 -10.07 -8.89 -1.58
CA LEU A 256 -8.94 -8.85 -0.66
C LEU A 256 -7.66 -9.35 -1.31
N ASN A 257 -6.56 -8.67 -1.03
CA ASN A 257 -5.23 -9.15 -1.39
C ASN A 257 -4.83 -10.35 -0.52
N GLY A 258 -4.02 -11.23 -1.08
CA GLY A 258 -3.32 -12.27 -0.36
C GLY A 258 -1.93 -11.83 0.13
N ILE A 259 -1.22 -12.76 0.74
CA ILE A 259 0.23 -12.65 1.04
C ILE A 259 0.96 -13.85 0.44
N ASP A 260 2.25 -13.69 0.25
CA ASP A 260 3.15 -14.82 -0.04
C ASP A 260 3.31 -15.69 1.22
N VAL A 261 2.47 -16.73 1.32
CA VAL A 261 2.44 -17.61 2.50
C VAL A 261 3.71 -18.45 2.65
N ALA A 262 4.46 -18.67 1.58
CA ALA A 262 5.74 -19.38 1.62
C ALA A 262 6.88 -18.46 2.10
N GLY A 263 6.89 -17.21 1.61
CA GLY A 263 7.85 -16.19 2.03
C GLY A 263 7.62 -15.68 3.46
N PHE A 264 6.37 -15.75 3.95
CA PHE A 264 5.97 -15.36 5.31
C PHE A 264 5.55 -16.58 6.14
N ASP A 265 6.45 -17.54 6.31
CA ASP A 265 6.19 -18.75 7.09
C ASP A 265 7.13 -18.86 8.30
N PRO A 266 6.61 -18.75 9.55
CA PRO A 266 7.45 -18.87 10.74
C PRO A 266 8.13 -20.23 10.88
N ALA A 267 7.62 -21.28 10.22
CA ALA A 267 8.25 -22.61 10.26
C ALA A 267 9.57 -22.68 9.47
N THR A 268 9.70 -21.89 8.40
CA THR A 268 10.81 -21.96 7.46
C THR A 268 11.61 -20.67 7.28
N ASP A 269 11.13 -19.56 7.85
CA ASP A 269 11.77 -18.24 7.70
C ASP A 269 13.16 -18.23 8.36
N LYS A 270 14.19 -18.00 7.56
CA LYS A 270 15.60 -17.95 8.00
C LYS A 270 15.98 -16.58 8.60
N ARG A 271 15.10 -15.59 8.52
CA ARG A 271 15.35 -14.21 9.00
C ARG A 271 15.02 -14.04 10.48
N ILE A 272 14.32 -15.01 11.09
CA ILE A 272 13.89 -14.98 12.49
C ILE A 272 14.85 -15.77 13.40
N ALA A 273 14.84 -15.49 14.69
CA ALA A 273 15.80 -16.04 15.64
C ALA A 273 15.59 -17.53 15.92
N ALA A 274 14.35 -18.01 15.84
CA ALA A 274 13.97 -19.41 15.97
C ALA A 274 12.68 -19.66 15.20
N ASN A 275 12.60 -20.80 14.52
CA ASN A 275 11.40 -21.20 13.80
C ASN A 275 10.35 -21.79 14.75
N TYR A 276 9.07 -21.70 14.36
CA TYR A 276 7.94 -22.21 15.12
C TYR A 276 6.72 -22.44 14.23
N THR A 277 5.78 -23.23 14.71
CA THR A 277 4.51 -23.53 14.02
C THR A 277 3.32 -23.09 14.87
N VAL A 278 2.12 -23.31 14.38
CA VAL A 278 0.89 -23.07 15.15
C VAL A 278 0.75 -24.03 16.33
N GLU A 279 1.26 -25.27 16.19
CA GLU A 279 1.24 -26.32 17.20
C GLU A 279 2.35 -26.14 18.26
N ASP A 280 3.57 -25.76 17.81
CA ASP A 280 4.71 -25.49 18.69
C ASP A 280 5.21 -24.06 18.50
N ARG A 281 4.83 -23.19 19.42
CA ARG A 281 5.21 -21.79 19.47
C ARG A 281 6.38 -21.47 20.38
N GLY A 282 7.14 -22.48 20.81
CA GLY A 282 8.31 -22.28 21.67
C GLY A 282 9.34 -21.33 21.06
N GLY A 283 9.54 -21.41 19.74
CA GLY A 283 10.41 -20.51 18.98
C GLY A 283 9.98 -19.04 19.02
N LYS A 284 8.69 -18.74 19.13
CA LYS A 284 8.18 -17.35 19.24
C LYS A 284 8.69 -16.65 20.52
N ALA A 285 8.75 -17.38 21.63
CA ALA A 285 9.31 -16.83 22.88
C ALA A 285 10.81 -16.52 22.75
N VAL A 286 11.56 -17.35 22.02
CA VAL A 286 12.97 -17.09 21.70
C VAL A 286 13.10 -15.83 20.81
N CYS A 287 12.26 -15.71 19.79
CA CYS A 287 12.22 -14.50 18.93
C CYS A 287 11.94 -13.24 19.76
N LYS A 288 10.98 -13.29 20.69
CA LYS A 288 10.65 -12.14 21.57
C LYS A 288 11.85 -11.73 22.43
N ALA A 289 12.49 -12.65 23.12
CA ALA A 289 13.65 -12.37 23.96
C ALA A 289 14.81 -11.78 23.12
N LYS A 290 15.06 -12.32 21.93
CA LYS A 290 16.11 -11.83 21.03
C LYS A 290 15.82 -10.44 20.47
N LEU A 291 14.58 -10.13 20.12
CA LEU A 291 14.20 -8.81 19.67
C LEU A 291 14.30 -7.77 20.82
N GLN A 292 13.89 -8.15 22.04
CA GLN A 292 14.03 -7.29 23.20
C GLN A 292 15.51 -6.95 23.49
N GLU A 293 16.41 -7.92 23.41
CA GLU A 293 17.88 -7.71 23.50
C GLU A 293 18.39 -6.77 22.40
N GLU A 294 18.01 -7.02 21.13
CA GLU A 294 18.42 -6.24 19.96
C GLU A 294 18.00 -4.76 20.05
N LEU A 295 16.78 -4.54 20.55
CA LEU A 295 16.20 -3.21 20.65
C LEU A 295 16.56 -2.47 21.95
N GLY A 296 17.23 -3.14 22.89
CA GLY A 296 17.58 -2.56 24.21
C GLY A 296 16.37 -2.45 25.14
N LEU A 297 15.36 -3.29 24.94
CA LEU A 297 14.23 -3.44 25.85
C LEU A 297 14.56 -4.38 27.00
N GLU A 298 13.86 -4.27 28.13
CA GLU A 298 13.94 -5.28 29.20
C GLU A 298 13.47 -6.61 28.65
N VAL A 299 14.26 -7.68 28.83
CA VAL A 299 13.87 -9.03 28.43
C VAL A 299 12.84 -9.56 29.43
N ARG A 300 11.57 -9.55 29.00
CA ARG A 300 10.39 -9.88 29.83
C ARG A 300 9.38 -10.68 29.03
N ASP A 301 9.07 -11.87 29.46
CA ASP A 301 8.03 -12.74 28.92
C ASP A 301 6.63 -12.40 29.45
N ASP A 302 6.57 -11.85 30.64
CA ASP A 302 5.34 -11.44 31.35
C ASP A 302 4.78 -10.07 30.88
N ARG A 303 5.54 -9.30 30.10
CA ARG A 303 5.06 -8.05 29.50
C ARG A 303 4.69 -8.24 28.04
N PRO A 304 3.51 -7.82 27.59
CA PRO A 304 3.19 -7.84 26.17
C PRO A 304 4.06 -6.86 25.40
N LEU A 305 4.64 -7.33 24.29
CA LEU A 305 5.40 -6.55 23.34
C LEU A 305 4.49 -6.15 22.17
N MET A 306 4.21 -4.86 22.04
CA MET A 306 3.44 -4.29 20.93
C MET A 306 4.39 -3.65 19.92
N VAL A 307 4.19 -3.95 18.63
CA VAL A 307 5.01 -3.39 17.57
C VAL A 307 4.19 -2.64 16.53
N MET A 308 4.85 -1.68 15.88
CA MET A 308 4.37 -1.01 14.66
C MET A 308 5.47 -1.04 13.61
N VAL A 309 5.12 -1.41 12.38
CA VAL A 309 5.99 -1.35 11.20
C VAL A 309 5.24 -0.57 10.13
N THR A 310 5.57 0.72 9.95
CA THR A 310 4.76 1.59 9.11
C THR A 310 5.48 2.89 8.74
N ARG A 311 4.96 3.60 7.71
CA ARG A 311 5.31 5.00 7.48
C ARG A 311 4.76 5.85 8.64
N LEU A 312 5.59 6.74 9.19
CA LEU A 312 5.22 7.58 10.33
C LEU A 312 4.46 8.81 9.86
N THR A 313 3.19 8.61 9.49
CA THR A 313 2.30 9.65 8.96
C THR A 313 0.97 9.69 9.70
N ARG A 314 0.24 10.79 9.55
CA ARG A 314 -1.10 10.92 10.12
C ARG A 314 -2.08 9.89 9.55
N GLN A 315 -1.92 9.49 8.27
CA GLN A 315 -2.71 8.42 7.66
C GLN A 315 -2.62 7.12 8.47
N LYS A 316 -1.43 6.81 8.97
CA LYS A 316 -1.18 5.60 9.78
C LYS A 316 -1.53 5.75 11.25
N GLY A 317 -2.20 6.86 11.63
CA GLY A 317 -2.70 7.10 12.98
C GLY A 317 -1.64 7.49 13.99
N MET A 318 -0.50 8.05 13.53
CA MET A 318 0.58 8.45 14.43
C MET A 318 0.15 9.55 15.42
N ASP A 319 -0.83 10.38 15.09
CA ASP A 319 -1.42 11.34 16.01
C ASP A 319 -2.15 10.66 17.19
N LEU A 320 -2.87 9.54 16.95
CA LEU A 320 -3.47 8.75 18.00
C LEU A 320 -2.41 8.06 18.87
N VAL A 321 -1.34 7.55 18.23
CA VAL A 321 -0.22 6.91 18.93
C VAL A 321 0.46 7.91 19.87
N MET A 322 0.84 9.10 19.37
CA MET A 322 1.45 10.14 20.19
C MET A 322 0.58 10.55 21.39
N TYR A 323 -0.73 10.60 21.20
CA TYR A 323 -1.68 10.90 22.27
C TYR A 323 -1.71 9.83 23.37
N ALA A 324 -1.74 8.53 23.01
CA ALA A 324 -1.98 7.43 23.93
C ALA A 324 -0.69 6.77 24.47
N LEU A 325 0.47 7.02 23.84
CA LEU A 325 1.71 6.27 24.09
C LEU A 325 2.19 6.37 25.54
N ASP A 326 2.08 7.55 26.18
CA ASP A 326 2.46 7.72 27.58
C ASP A 326 1.64 6.81 28.52
N ARG A 327 0.31 6.73 28.29
CA ARG A 327 -0.59 5.86 29.04
C ARG A 327 -0.27 4.38 28.80
N ILE A 328 0.04 4.00 27.57
CA ILE A 328 0.34 2.62 27.18
C ILE A 328 1.64 2.15 27.83
N LEU A 329 2.71 2.92 27.73
CA LEU A 329 4.01 2.61 28.33
C LEU A 329 3.96 2.58 29.86
N ALA A 330 3.32 3.57 30.49
CA ALA A 330 3.10 3.58 31.93
C ALA A 330 2.22 2.43 32.41
N GLY A 331 1.36 1.90 31.55
CA GLY A 331 0.49 0.75 31.79
C GLY A 331 1.18 -0.61 31.70
N GLY A 332 2.50 -0.66 31.40
CA GLY A 332 3.29 -1.90 31.43
C GLY A 332 3.42 -2.65 30.10
N VAL A 333 2.93 -2.07 28.99
CA VAL A 333 3.13 -2.61 27.64
C VAL A 333 4.47 -2.11 27.11
N GLN A 334 5.30 -3.02 26.59
CA GLN A 334 6.48 -2.66 25.82
C GLN A 334 6.11 -2.30 24.39
N VAL A 335 6.75 -1.27 23.83
CA VAL A 335 6.45 -0.79 22.48
C VAL A 335 7.72 -0.66 21.64
N ALA A 336 7.67 -1.19 20.40
CA ALA A 336 8.71 -0.96 19.42
C ALA A 336 8.11 -0.46 18.11
N VAL A 337 8.67 0.62 17.55
CA VAL A 337 8.21 1.22 16.30
C VAL A 337 9.34 1.24 15.30
N LEU A 338 9.08 0.73 14.07
CA LEU A 338 9.98 0.77 12.93
C LEU A 338 9.34 1.54 11.79
N GLY A 339 10.04 2.55 11.28
CA GLY A 339 9.61 3.30 10.11
C GLY A 339 10.21 4.69 10.02
N THR A 340 9.93 5.36 8.91
CA THR A 340 10.29 6.76 8.66
C THR A 340 9.07 7.55 8.23
N GLY A 341 9.08 8.88 8.39
CA GLY A 341 7.96 9.72 7.98
C GLY A 341 8.07 11.17 8.41
N ASP A 342 7.00 11.71 8.96
CA ASP A 342 6.94 13.09 9.41
C ASP A 342 7.84 13.30 10.62
N ARG A 343 8.68 14.32 10.56
CA ARG A 343 9.70 14.60 11.55
C ARG A 343 9.15 14.77 12.98
N ASP A 344 7.97 15.36 13.10
CA ASP A 344 7.33 15.57 14.41
C ASP A 344 7.02 14.23 15.10
N TYR A 345 6.64 13.20 14.34
CA TYR A 345 6.41 11.86 14.86
C TYR A 345 7.71 11.12 15.16
N GLU A 346 8.71 11.26 14.29
CA GLU A 346 10.04 10.68 14.54
C GLU A 346 10.67 11.23 15.84
N ASP A 347 10.67 12.55 16.00
CA ASP A 347 11.22 13.22 17.20
C ASP A 347 10.38 12.88 18.45
N GLY A 348 9.06 12.77 18.30
CA GLY A 348 8.16 12.30 19.36
C GLY A 348 8.46 10.88 19.83
N LEU A 349 8.72 9.95 18.92
CA LEU A 349 9.08 8.57 19.26
C LEU A 349 10.44 8.48 19.96
N ARG A 350 11.46 9.27 19.52
CA ARG A 350 12.75 9.38 20.19
C ARG A 350 12.59 9.90 21.61
N TYR A 351 11.75 10.95 21.82
CA TYR A 351 11.44 11.46 23.15
C TYR A 351 10.83 10.39 24.06
N PHE A 352 9.90 9.57 23.57
CA PHE A 352 9.31 8.50 24.38
C PHE A 352 10.31 7.37 24.68
N GLN A 353 11.22 7.05 23.77
CA GLN A 353 12.31 6.10 24.02
C GLN A 353 13.22 6.60 25.16
N ASP A 354 13.59 7.87 25.15
CA ASP A 354 14.41 8.47 26.20
C ASP A 354 13.68 8.53 27.55
N LYS A 355 12.34 8.75 27.51
CA LYS A 355 11.50 8.82 28.70
C LYS A 355 11.24 7.45 29.34
N TYR A 356 11.18 6.40 28.53
CA TYR A 356 10.85 5.03 28.96
C TYR A 356 11.93 4.02 28.54
N PRO A 357 13.19 4.16 29.04
CA PRO A 357 14.26 3.25 28.70
C PRO A 357 13.91 1.80 29.09
N GLY A 358 14.23 0.85 28.23
CA GLY A 358 13.90 -0.57 28.40
C GLY A 358 12.43 -0.94 28.19
N THR A 359 11.55 0.04 27.91
CA THR A 359 10.12 -0.20 27.66
C THR A 359 9.71 0.27 26.26
N MET A 360 10.38 1.30 25.71
CA MET A 360 10.13 1.85 24.37
C MET A 360 11.39 1.76 23.51
N ALA A 361 11.22 1.33 22.25
CA ALA A 361 12.26 1.38 21.23
C ALA A 361 11.73 2.04 19.95
N ALA A 362 12.46 3.00 19.40
CA ALA A 362 12.18 3.68 18.14
C ALA A 362 13.31 3.41 17.14
N ARG A 363 13.00 2.76 16.04
CA ARG A 363 13.89 2.53 14.89
C ARG A 363 13.39 3.38 13.72
N ILE A 364 14.05 4.52 13.55
CA ILE A 364 13.68 5.51 12.52
C ILE A 364 14.48 5.19 11.25
N GLU A 365 14.08 4.12 10.61
CA GLU A 365 14.75 3.57 9.43
C GLU A 365 13.82 2.66 8.63
N PHE A 366 14.23 2.31 7.42
CA PHE A 366 13.58 1.28 6.61
C PHE A 366 14.44 0.03 6.64
N ASP A 367 14.03 -0.96 7.44
CA ASP A 367 14.71 -2.26 7.58
C ASP A 367 13.72 -3.42 7.43
N PRO A 368 13.64 -4.04 6.23
CA PRO A 368 12.80 -5.21 5.99
C PRO A 368 13.18 -6.43 6.84
N ALA A 369 14.46 -6.60 7.19
CA ALA A 369 14.90 -7.72 8.00
C ALA A 369 14.46 -7.56 9.46
N LEU A 370 14.57 -6.34 10.01
CA LEU A 370 14.06 -6.03 11.35
C LEU A 370 12.53 -6.14 11.39
N SER A 371 11.82 -5.70 10.34
CA SER A 371 10.36 -5.82 10.29
C SER A 371 9.91 -7.27 10.43
N GLN A 372 10.62 -8.21 9.79
CA GLN A 372 10.33 -9.63 9.86
C GLN A 372 10.54 -10.18 11.27
N ARG A 373 11.65 -9.79 11.92
CA ARG A 373 11.90 -10.14 13.32
C ARG A 373 10.84 -9.56 14.27
N MET A 374 10.33 -8.36 13.99
CA MET A 374 9.27 -7.74 14.77
C MET A 374 7.94 -8.50 14.63
N TYR A 375 7.54 -8.92 13.42
CA TYR A 375 6.35 -9.77 13.24
C TYR A 375 6.47 -11.09 14.00
N ALA A 376 7.65 -11.73 13.95
CA ALA A 376 7.86 -13.03 14.60
C ALA A 376 7.91 -12.94 16.12
N ALA A 377 8.38 -11.84 16.68
CA ALA A 377 8.69 -11.69 18.10
C ALA A 377 7.55 -11.08 18.92
N ALA A 378 6.72 -10.21 18.31
CA ALA A 378 5.74 -9.44 19.05
C ALA A 378 4.53 -10.27 19.50
N ASP A 379 3.86 -9.80 20.54
CA ASP A 379 2.56 -10.31 20.99
C ASP A 379 1.43 -9.56 20.27
N MET A 380 1.59 -8.25 20.06
CA MET A 380 0.58 -7.36 19.51
C MET A 380 1.14 -6.55 18.34
N PHE A 381 0.31 -6.27 17.34
CA PHE A 381 0.64 -5.42 16.19
C PHE A 381 -0.38 -4.28 16.07
N LEU A 382 0.05 -3.03 16.18
CA LEU A 382 -0.85 -1.87 16.20
C LEU A 382 -0.96 -1.22 14.82
N MET A 383 -2.19 -1.11 14.28
CA MET A 383 -2.52 -0.41 13.02
C MET A 383 -3.74 0.51 13.19
N PRO A 384 -3.56 1.72 13.76
CA PRO A 384 -4.66 2.66 14.00
C PRO A 384 -4.94 3.57 12.80
N SER A 385 -4.85 3.04 11.59
CA SER A 385 -4.91 3.80 10.34
C SER A 385 -6.21 4.59 10.20
N LYS A 386 -6.12 5.84 9.71
CA LYS A 386 -7.28 6.67 9.38
C LYS A 386 -8.06 6.07 8.21
N PHE A 387 -7.37 5.56 7.22
CA PHE A 387 -7.90 4.72 6.15
C PHE A 387 -6.83 3.72 5.72
N GLU A 388 -7.25 2.51 5.37
CA GLU A 388 -6.37 1.43 4.95
C GLU A 388 -7.06 0.59 3.88
N PRO A 389 -6.74 0.76 2.59
CA PRO A 389 -7.42 0.06 1.51
C PRO A 389 -7.51 -1.45 1.71
N CYS A 390 -6.39 -2.11 1.95
CA CYS A 390 -6.29 -3.51 2.33
C CYS A 390 -5.51 -3.71 3.61
N GLY A 391 -4.27 -3.23 3.63
CA GLY A 391 -3.28 -3.59 4.65
C GLY A 391 -2.76 -5.01 4.40
N LEU A 392 -1.45 -5.18 4.51
CA LEU A 392 -0.79 -6.49 4.46
C LEU A 392 -0.15 -6.83 5.80
N SER A 393 0.28 -5.80 6.54
CA SER A 393 1.01 -5.98 7.79
C SER A 393 0.23 -6.71 8.88
N GLN A 394 -1.10 -6.49 8.98
CA GLN A 394 -1.95 -7.22 9.92
C GLN A 394 -2.09 -8.71 9.54
N ILE A 395 -2.13 -9.01 8.25
CA ILE A 395 -2.21 -10.38 7.74
C ILE A 395 -0.89 -11.11 8.02
N ILE A 396 0.23 -10.46 7.72
CA ILE A 396 1.57 -10.98 8.04
C ILE A 396 1.71 -11.17 9.55
N ALA A 397 1.30 -10.20 10.37
CA ALA A 397 1.34 -10.32 11.83
C ALA A 397 0.56 -11.55 12.31
N MET A 398 -0.68 -11.76 11.82
CA MET A 398 -1.48 -12.94 12.14
C MET A 398 -0.78 -14.24 11.76
N ARG A 399 -0.16 -14.31 10.58
CA ARG A 399 0.60 -15.48 10.12
C ARG A 399 1.75 -15.84 11.07
N TYR A 400 2.38 -14.82 11.70
CA TYR A 400 3.42 -15.00 12.72
C TYR A 400 2.87 -15.08 14.16
N GLY A 401 1.55 -15.22 14.34
CA GLY A 401 0.92 -15.31 15.67
C GLY A 401 1.04 -14.04 16.51
N THR A 402 1.15 -12.89 15.86
CA THR A 402 1.13 -11.57 16.49
C THR A 402 -0.23 -10.96 16.26
N LEU A 403 -0.98 -10.72 17.36
CA LEU A 403 -2.37 -10.32 17.28
C LEU A 403 -2.52 -8.84 16.87
N PRO A 404 -3.25 -8.53 15.80
CA PRO A 404 -3.46 -7.17 15.36
C PRO A 404 -4.45 -6.42 16.26
N ILE A 405 -4.16 -5.13 16.47
CA ILE A 405 -5.05 -4.15 17.09
C ILE A 405 -5.28 -3.07 16.04
N VAL A 406 -6.49 -3.00 15.50
CA VAL A 406 -6.77 -2.22 14.29
C VAL A 406 -7.95 -1.28 14.46
N ARG A 407 -7.95 -0.19 13.66
CA ARG A 407 -9.19 0.56 13.46
C ARG A 407 -10.06 -0.15 12.41
N GLU A 408 -11.38 -0.16 12.60
CA GLU A 408 -12.35 -0.76 11.68
C GLU A 408 -12.52 0.10 10.42
N THR A 409 -11.58 -0.03 9.47
CA THR A 409 -11.61 0.66 8.17
C THR A 409 -11.02 -0.24 7.09
N GLY A 410 -11.57 -0.17 5.88
CA GLY A 410 -11.11 -0.90 4.70
C GLY A 410 -10.77 -2.35 4.98
N GLY A 411 -9.63 -2.82 4.46
CA GLY A 411 -9.22 -4.22 4.64
C GLY A 411 -8.87 -4.62 6.07
N LEU A 412 -8.62 -3.68 6.97
CA LEU A 412 -8.43 -4.01 8.39
C LEU A 412 -9.70 -4.58 8.99
N LYS A 413 -10.87 -4.00 8.64
CA LYS A 413 -12.17 -4.50 9.08
C LYS A 413 -12.52 -5.85 8.45
N ASP A 414 -12.08 -6.09 7.23
CA ASP A 414 -12.40 -7.31 6.49
C ASP A 414 -11.52 -8.50 6.88
N THR A 415 -10.33 -8.24 7.47
CA THR A 415 -9.33 -9.28 7.78
C THR A 415 -9.18 -9.58 9.26
N VAL A 416 -9.53 -8.64 10.15
CA VAL A 416 -9.40 -8.81 11.59
C VAL A 416 -10.76 -8.99 12.24
N ILE A 417 -11.00 -10.19 12.76
CA ILE A 417 -12.23 -10.52 13.53
C ILE A 417 -11.99 -10.12 14.97
N PRO A 418 -12.76 -9.16 15.53
CA PRO A 418 -12.60 -8.75 16.91
C PRO A 418 -12.82 -9.89 17.89
N TYR A 419 -11.95 -10.01 18.90
CA TYR A 419 -12.10 -10.99 19.96
C TYR A 419 -13.41 -10.81 20.71
N ASN A 420 -14.16 -11.91 20.80
CA ASN A 420 -15.39 -12.03 21.56
C ASN A 420 -15.14 -12.80 22.87
N GLU A 421 -15.18 -12.12 24.01
CA GLU A 421 -14.91 -12.71 25.32
C GLU A 421 -15.90 -13.82 25.75
N PHE A 422 -17.10 -13.85 25.13
CA PHE A 422 -18.14 -14.84 25.45
C PHE A 422 -18.02 -16.12 24.66
N THR A 423 -17.53 -16.05 23.39
CA THR A 423 -17.38 -17.23 22.51
C THR A 423 -15.93 -17.70 22.42
N GLY A 424 -14.96 -16.86 22.75
CA GLY A 424 -13.52 -17.10 22.56
C GLY A 424 -13.07 -17.00 21.10
N GLU A 425 -13.95 -16.55 20.20
CA GLU A 425 -13.66 -16.39 18.78
C GLU A 425 -13.01 -15.03 18.47
N GLY A 426 -12.16 -15.01 17.46
CA GLY A 426 -11.53 -13.79 16.97
C GLY A 426 -10.13 -14.04 16.39
N THR A 427 -9.54 -13.00 15.81
CA THR A 427 -8.17 -13.02 15.28
C THR A 427 -7.34 -11.80 15.72
N GLY A 428 -7.96 -10.90 16.51
CA GLY A 428 -7.32 -9.68 17.00
C GLY A 428 -8.30 -8.79 17.78
N PHE A 429 -7.99 -7.50 17.81
CA PHE A 429 -8.79 -6.49 18.52
C PHE A 429 -9.07 -5.32 17.59
N SER A 430 -10.22 -4.65 17.79
CA SER A 430 -10.57 -3.49 16.98
C SER A 430 -11.13 -2.34 17.79
N PHE A 431 -11.15 -1.16 17.19
CA PHE A 431 -11.88 0.02 17.66
C PHE A 431 -12.46 0.76 16.44
N SER A 432 -13.58 1.46 16.64
CA SER A 432 -14.35 1.98 15.49
C SER A 432 -13.98 3.42 15.13
N ASN A 433 -13.93 4.33 16.12
CA ASN A 433 -13.71 5.75 15.84
C ASN A 433 -12.21 6.10 15.77
N PHE A 434 -11.85 7.02 14.89
CA PHE A 434 -10.48 7.54 14.83
C PHE A 434 -10.20 8.42 16.06
N ASN A 435 -9.96 7.75 17.19
CA ASN A 435 -9.85 8.33 18.52
C ASN A 435 -8.77 7.63 19.35
N GLY A 436 -7.91 8.42 20.01
CA GLY A 436 -6.77 7.90 20.78
C GLY A 436 -7.16 7.19 22.08
N ASP A 437 -8.29 7.54 22.69
CA ASP A 437 -8.81 6.85 23.89
C ASP A 437 -9.33 5.46 23.54
N GLU A 438 -10.13 5.35 22.47
CA GLU A 438 -10.62 4.05 21.98
C GLU A 438 -9.49 3.13 21.53
N MET A 439 -8.47 3.68 20.84
CA MET A 439 -7.26 2.95 20.49
C MET A 439 -6.55 2.43 21.75
N GLY A 440 -6.32 3.30 22.73
CA GLY A 440 -5.68 2.93 23.99
C GLY A 440 -6.48 1.87 24.76
N ASP A 441 -7.81 1.97 24.77
CA ASP A 441 -8.68 0.98 25.39
C ASP A 441 -8.64 -0.38 24.67
N ALA A 442 -8.53 -0.40 23.33
CA ALA A 442 -8.32 -1.62 22.55
C ALA A 442 -6.98 -2.28 22.90
N VAL A 443 -5.90 -1.49 23.01
CA VAL A 443 -4.59 -1.99 23.49
C VAL A 443 -4.70 -2.60 24.88
N PHE A 444 -5.40 -1.96 25.81
CA PHE A 444 -5.55 -2.51 27.16
C PHE A 444 -6.50 -3.71 27.24
N ARG A 445 -7.50 -3.84 26.36
CA ARG A 445 -8.28 -5.09 26.26
C ARG A 445 -7.36 -6.25 25.86
N ALA A 446 -6.51 -6.05 24.85
CA ALA A 446 -5.54 -7.05 24.43
C ALA A 446 -4.53 -7.38 25.54
N ALA A 447 -3.94 -6.37 26.17
CA ALA A 447 -2.98 -6.55 27.25
C ALA A 447 -3.58 -7.28 28.47
N ARG A 448 -4.82 -6.99 28.84
CA ARG A 448 -5.51 -7.73 29.93
C ARG A 448 -5.70 -9.19 29.59
N LEU A 449 -6.15 -9.52 28.36
CA LEU A 449 -6.28 -10.92 27.96
C LEU A 449 -4.91 -11.63 28.03
N PHE A 450 -3.83 -10.96 27.62
CA PHE A 450 -2.48 -11.49 27.71
C PHE A 450 -2.06 -11.76 29.17
N TRP A 451 -2.37 -10.88 30.13
CA TRP A 451 -1.99 -11.04 31.54
C TRP A 451 -2.92 -11.99 32.29
N ASP A 452 -4.23 -11.84 32.11
CA ASP A 452 -5.23 -12.43 33.00
C ASP A 452 -5.70 -13.83 32.52
N ASN A 453 -5.62 -14.11 31.19
CA ASN A 453 -6.07 -15.39 30.62
C ASN A 453 -5.20 -15.81 29.45
N ARG A 454 -4.05 -16.42 29.78
CA ARG A 454 -3.05 -16.87 28.80
C ARG A 454 -3.60 -17.99 27.89
N ASP A 455 -4.50 -18.82 28.36
CA ASP A 455 -5.09 -19.90 27.57
C ASP A 455 -6.00 -19.32 26.47
N ALA A 456 -6.86 -18.38 26.81
CA ALA A 456 -7.68 -17.67 25.81
C ALA A 456 -6.82 -16.86 24.84
N TRP A 457 -5.73 -16.24 25.31
CA TRP A 457 -4.76 -15.58 24.43
C TRP A 457 -4.13 -16.57 23.43
N ASN A 458 -3.67 -17.72 23.90
CA ASN A 458 -3.06 -18.76 23.07
C ASN A 458 -4.06 -19.34 22.04
N GLN A 459 -5.32 -19.51 22.44
CA GLN A 459 -6.39 -19.92 21.53
C GLN A 459 -6.62 -18.88 20.43
N LEU A 460 -6.64 -17.60 20.78
CA LEU A 460 -6.78 -16.51 19.81
C LEU A 460 -5.59 -16.46 18.83
N VAL A 461 -4.36 -16.66 19.32
CA VAL A 461 -3.18 -16.77 18.47
C VAL A 461 -3.31 -17.94 17.49
N THR A 462 -3.79 -19.12 17.96
CA THR A 462 -4.05 -20.26 17.07
C THR A 462 -5.05 -19.91 15.98
N GLN A 463 -6.17 -19.28 16.33
CA GLN A 463 -7.17 -18.86 15.35
C GLN A 463 -6.61 -17.88 14.32
N ALA A 464 -5.78 -16.92 14.76
CA ALA A 464 -5.14 -15.96 13.88
C ALA A 464 -4.16 -16.61 12.90
N MET A 465 -3.30 -17.52 13.38
CA MET A 465 -2.31 -18.24 12.56
C MET A 465 -2.97 -19.21 11.56
N SER A 466 -4.16 -19.71 11.87
CA SER A 466 -4.89 -20.66 11.01
C SER A 466 -5.72 -19.98 9.91
N GLN A 467 -5.71 -18.64 9.83
CA GLN A 467 -6.40 -17.94 8.75
C GLN A 467 -5.70 -18.15 7.42
N ASP A 468 -6.46 -18.47 6.39
CA ASP A 468 -5.96 -18.54 5.01
C ASP A 468 -6.10 -17.20 4.30
N PHE A 469 -4.98 -16.53 4.13
CA PHE A 469 -4.80 -15.33 3.33
C PHE A 469 -3.88 -15.58 2.12
N SER A 470 -3.86 -16.79 1.58
CA SER A 470 -3.12 -17.10 0.37
C SER A 470 -3.68 -16.36 -0.84
N TRP A 471 -2.83 -16.15 -1.83
CA TRP A 471 -3.24 -15.58 -3.11
C TRP A 471 -4.22 -16.47 -3.89
N THR A 472 -4.31 -17.76 -3.58
CA THR A 472 -5.25 -18.71 -4.22
C THR A 472 -6.69 -18.22 -4.10
N ARG A 473 -7.13 -17.83 -2.88
CA ARG A 473 -8.47 -17.27 -2.65
C ARG A 473 -8.76 -15.99 -3.43
N SER A 474 -7.75 -15.13 -3.57
CA SER A 474 -7.89 -13.88 -4.31
C SER A 474 -7.92 -14.15 -5.80
N ALA A 475 -7.04 -15.03 -6.30
CA ALA A 475 -7.00 -15.44 -7.72
C ALA A 475 -8.32 -16.05 -8.18
N ASP A 476 -8.93 -16.91 -7.36
CA ASP A 476 -10.25 -17.49 -7.67
C ASP A 476 -11.31 -16.43 -7.91
N LYS A 477 -11.37 -15.39 -7.07
CA LYS A 477 -12.34 -14.29 -7.23
C LYS A 477 -12.07 -13.43 -8.47
N TYR A 478 -10.78 -13.22 -8.81
CA TYR A 478 -10.43 -12.55 -10.06
C TYR A 478 -10.80 -13.40 -11.27
N LEU A 479 -10.56 -14.71 -11.22
CA LEU A 479 -10.98 -15.63 -12.28
C LEU A 479 -12.51 -15.69 -12.42
N ASP A 480 -13.27 -15.69 -11.32
CA ASP A 480 -14.74 -15.59 -11.36
C ASP A 480 -15.17 -14.34 -12.14
N LEU A 481 -14.52 -13.18 -11.88
CA LEU A 481 -14.81 -11.95 -12.62
C LEU A 481 -14.45 -12.06 -14.10
N TYR A 482 -13.28 -12.62 -14.44
CA TYR A 482 -12.81 -12.72 -15.82
C TYR A 482 -13.67 -13.66 -16.65
N PHE A 483 -14.04 -14.83 -16.12
CA PHE A 483 -14.94 -15.77 -16.77
C PHE A 483 -16.37 -15.23 -16.86
N PHE A 484 -16.81 -14.41 -15.92
CA PHE A 484 -18.08 -13.68 -16.06
C PHE A 484 -18.07 -12.70 -17.24
N MET A 485 -16.91 -12.07 -17.51
CA MET A 485 -16.75 -11.13 -18.64
C MET A 485 -16.55 -11.84 -19.98
N HIS A 486 -16.09 -13.09 -19.97
CA HIS A 486 -15.86 -13.97 -21.13
C HIS A 486 -16.57 -15.32 -20.96
N PRO A 487 -17.92 -15.34 -20.99
CA PRO A 487 -18.69 -16.56 -20.77
C PRO A 487 -18.52 -17.64 -21.86
N GLU A 488 -17.89 -17.27 -22.98
CA GLU A 488 -17.53 -18.20 -24.05
C GLU A 488 -16.26 -19.03 -23.76
N ILE A 489 -15.49 -18.66 -22.73
CA ILE A 489 -14.32 -19.43 -22.29
C ILE A 489 -14.74 -20.26 -21.08
N GLU A 490 -14.63 -21.58 -21.18
CA GLU A 490 -14.96 -22.46 -20.07
C GLU A 490 -13.87 -22.37 -18.97
N ARG A 491 -14.30 -22.18 -17.72
CA ARG A 491 -13.38 -22.26 -16.58
C ARG A 491 -12.92 -23.71 -16.42
N PRO A 492 -11.60 -23.99 -16.39
CA PRO A 492 -11.08 -25.31 -16.06
C PRO A 492 -11.64 -25.76 -14.70
N ALA A 493 -12.02 -27.04 -14.59
CA ALA A 493 -12.35 -27.60 -13.28
C ALA A 493 -11.15 -27.35 -12.34
N ALA A 494 -11.45 -26.87 -11.13
CA ALA A 494 -10.40 -26.62 -10.13
C ALA A 494 -9.50 -27.87 -10.07
N VAL A 495 -8.21 -27.68 -10.34
CA VAL A 495 -7.21 -28.69 -10.04
C VAL A 495 -7.21 -28.77 -8.52
N VAL A 496 -7.87 -29.81 -7.99
CA VAL A 496 -7.68 -30.15 -6.59
C VAL A 496 -6.24 -30.67 -6.57
N ASP A 497 -5.31 -29.84 -6.10
CA ASP A 497 -3.99 -30.33 -5.73
C ASP A 497 -4.24 -31.47 -4.73
N GLU A 498 -4.13 -32.71 -5.21
CA GLU A 498 -3.91 -33.82 -4.28
C GLU A 498 -2.66 -33.40 -3.50
N PRO A 499 -2.72 -33.38 -2.15
CA PRO A 499 -1.55 -33.06 -1.38
C PRO A 499 -0.43 -33.98 -1.87
N GLU A 500 0.65 -33.39 -2.40
CA GLU A 500 1.85 -34.16 -2.73
C GLU A 500 2.06 -35.11 -1.58
N ALA A 501 1.91 -36.40 -1.86
CA ALA A 501 2.14 -37.46 -0.89
C ALA A 501 3.54 -37.19 -0.36
N VAL A 502 3.61 -36.77 0.88
CA VAL A 502 4.84 -36.64 1.63
C VAL A 502 5.54 -37.99 1.42
N ALA A 503 6.58 -37.99 0.61
CA ALA A 503 7.41 -39.18 0.38
C ALA A 503 7.76 -39.71 1.77
N GLU A 504 7.26 -40.90 2.09
CA GLU A 504 7.64 -41.62 3.30
C GLU A 504 9.18 -41.58 3.37
N PRO A 505 9.75 -41.28 4.52
CA PRO A 505 11.20 -41.28 4.66
C PRO A 505 11.68 -42.68 4.30
N VAL A 506 12.41 -42.79 3.19
CA VAL A 506 13.14 -43.98 2.80
C VAL A 506 14.00 -44.36 4.00
N ALA A 507 13.64 -45.47 4.62
CA ALA A 507 14.41 -46.06 5.72
C ALA A 507 15.87 -46.19 5.24
N ALA A 508 16.76 -45.55 5.98
CA ALA A 508 18.18 -45.65 5.73
C ALA A 508 18.58 -47.13 5.78
N GLU A 509 19.02 -47.70 4.65
CA GLU A 509 19.71 -48.96 4.58
C GLU A 509 20.98 -48.89 5.44
N GLU A 510 21.03 -49.73 6.45
CA GLU A 510 22.25 -49.99 7.20
C GLU A 510 23.34 -50.51 6.23
N PRO A 511 24.60 -50.08 6.37
CA PRO A 511 25.66 -50.55 5.50
C PRO A 511 26.00 -52.03 5.85
N LYS A 512 25.85 -52.92 4.85
CA LYS A 512 26.31 -54.30 4.89
C LYS A 512 27.82 -54.37 5.17
N ALA A 513 28.17 -55.04 6.24
CA ALA A 513 29.54 -55.41 6.56
C ALA A 513 30.10 -56.39 5.53
N GLU A 514 31.29 -56.11 5.01
CA GLU A 514 32.12 -57.01 4.20
C GLU A 514 32.64 -58.14 5.04
N GLU A 515 32.37 -59.37 4.58
CA GLU A 515 33.02 -60.66 5.04
C GLU A 515 34.47 -60.59 4.71
N LYS A 516 35.34 -61.05 5.69
CA LYS A 516 36.64 -61.65 5.48
C LYS A 516 36.81 -62.88 6.37
N PRO A 517 37.49 -63.91 5.87
CA PRO A 517 37.28 -65.29 6.28
C PRO A 517 38.19 -65.83 7.41
N ASP A 518 37.67 -66.88 8.06
CA ASP A 518 38.23 -67.96 8.83
C ASP A 518 39.71 -67.96 9.26
N GLU A 519 39.96 -68.17 10.57
CA GLU A 519 40.73 -69.29 11.07
C GLU A 519 40.72 -69.43 12.61
N ALA A 520 40.28 -70.64 13.05
CA ALA A 520 40.70 -71.42 14.20
C ALA A 520 40.39 -71.01 15.64
N GLU A 521 39.48 -71.80 16.23
CA GLU A 521 39.38 -72.20 17.65
C GLU A 521 40.70 -72.88 18.18
N PRO A 522 40.97 -73.07 19.48
CA PRO A 522 40.00 -73.30 20.55
C PRO A 522 40.42 -72.89 22.01
N ALA A 523 39.46 -73.07 22.91
CA ALA A 523 39.52 -73.61 24.28
C ALA A 523 39.46 -72.68 25.49
N LYS A 524 38.28 -72.76 26.13
CA LYS A 524 38.03 -73.02 27.58
C LYS A 524 38.69 -72.13 28.65
N ALA A 525 37.84 -71.44 29.41
CA ALA A 525 37.53 -71.82 30.80
C ALA A 525 36.78 -70.71 31.53
N GLU A 526 35.60 -71.02 31.97
CA GLU A 526 34.92 -70.40 33.14
C GLU A 526 35.74 -70.71 34.41
N PRO A 527 35.56 -70.09 35.60
CA PRO A 527 34.25 -69.82 36.21
C PRO A 527 34.10 -68.50 37.06
N GLU A 528 32.85 -68.18 37.26
CA GLU A 528 32.16 -67.70 38.50
C GLU A 528 32.97 -66.95 39.56
N VAL A 529 32.32 -65.83 40.04
CA VAL A 529 31.69 -65.75 41.39
C VAL A 529 31.22 -64.27 41.68
N LYS A 530 29.92 -64.18 41.94
CA LYS A 530 29.14 -63.38 42.92
C LYS A 530 29.53 -61.96 43.27
N ALA A 531 28.58 -61.03 43.03
CA ALA A 531 27.57 -60.48 43.98
C ALA A 531 28.10 -59.76 45.23
N GLU A 532 27.70 -58.51 45.37
CA GLU A 532 27.13 -57.89 46.61
C GLU A 532 26.86 -56.39 46.29
N VAL A 533 25.60 -55.94 46.14
CA VAL A 533 24.62 -55.43 47.09
C VAL A 533 25.11 -54.20 47.87
N ALA A 534 24.51 -53.09 47.48
CA ALA A 534 24.06 -51.86 48.18
C ALA A 534 24.50 -51.60 49.65
N PRO A 535 24.34 -50.43 50.29
CA PRO A 535 23.19 -49.58 50.23
C PRO A 535 23.43 -48.02 50.31
N GLU A 536 22.41 -47.27 50.02
CA GLU A 536 22.09 -45.96 50.57
C GLU A 536 22.16 -45.91 52.12
N PRO A 537 22.45 -44.77 52.73
CA PRO A 537 21.33 -44.11 53.46
C PRO A 537 21.33 -42.55 53.44
N GLU A 538 20.16 -42.01 53.40
CA GLU A 538 19.70 -40.80 54.09
C GLU A 538 19.72 -40.97 55.62
N PRO A 539 19.29 -39.93 56.41
CA PRO A 539 19.57 -38.51 56.50
C PRO A 539 20.03 -38.12 57.93
N ALA A 540 20.35 -36.87 58.22
CA ALA A 540 19.95 -36.21 59.46
C ALA A 540 20.66 -34.89 59.78
N ALA A 541 19.87 -33.91 60.02
CA ALA A 541 19.75 -33.03 61.19
C ALA A 541 20.76 -31.91 61.43
N LYS A 542 20.17 -30.71 61.48
CA LYS A 542 20.67 -29.52 62.22
C LYS A 542 20.98 -29.86 63.71
N PRO A 543 21.87 -29.09 64.39
CA PRO A 543 21.44 -27.87 65.02
C PRO A 543 22.50 -26.76 65.30
N ALA A 544 21.96 -25.57 65.44
CA ALA A 544 22.19 -24.48 66.42
C ALA A 544 23.54 -23.86 66.74
N ALA A 545 23.62 -22.60 66.48
CA ALA A 545 23.94 -21.45 67.35
C ALA A 545 25.09 -21.44 68.31
N LYS A 546 25.92 -20.35 68.19
CA LYS A 546 26.41 -19.47 69.27
C LYS A 546 27.21 -18.31 68.65
N LYS A 547 26.73 -17.04 68.77
CA LYS A 547 27.02 -16.02 69.80
C LYS A 547 28.56 -15.79 69.97
N THR A 548 29.12 -14.65 69.80
CA THR A 548 29.16 -13.34 70.45
C THR A 548 30.43 -12.67 69.89
N THR A 549 30.64 -11.39 69.75
CA THR A 549 30.54 -10.20 70.59
C THR A 549 31.02 -8.95 69.81
N THR A 550 30.20 -7.92 69.88
CA THR A 550 30.36 -6.55 70.40
C THR A 550 31.64 -5.74 70.14
N ARG A 551 31.43 -4.56 69.56
CA ARG A 551 31.80 -3.23 70.13
C ARG A 551 31.36 -2.12 69.17
N LYS A 552 30.33 -1.34 69.48
CA LYS A 552 30.18 -0.05 70.18
C LYS A 552 31.25 0.98 69.77
N THR A 553 30.88 2.14 69.26
CA THR A 553 30.48 3.39 69.95
C THR A 553 30.29 4.47 68.85
N THR A 554 29.51 5.45 68.79
CA THR A 554 28.69 6.35 69.65
C THR A 554 28.06 7.36 68.69
N ALA A 555 26.84 7.63 68.62
CA ALA A 555 25.88 8.50 69.29
C ALA A 555 26.22 10.01 69.33
N LYS A 556 25.30 10.79 68.77
CA LYS A 556 24.69 12.00 69.34
C LYS A 556 23.65 12.52 68.32
N LYS A 557 22.35 12.43 68.61
CA LYS A 557 21.44 13.24 69.38
C LYS A 557 21.42 14.70 68.94
N ALA A 558 20.40 15.41 68.63
CA ALA A 558 18.96 15.50 68.94
C ALA A 558 18.55 16.85 68.29
N THR A 559 17.36 17.23 68.01
CA THR A 559 16.15 17.36 68.81
C THR A 559 15.00 17.85 67.93
N ALA A 560 13.85 17.43 68.27
CA ALA A 560 12.51 17.81 67.77
C ALA A 560 12.03 19.16 68.35
N THR A 561 11.16 19.83 67.65
CA THR A 561 10.01 20.62 68.20
C THR A 561 9.01 20.84 67.06
N LYS A 562 7.93 20.44 67.09
CA LYS A 562 6.53 20.45 67.53
C LYS A 562 5.83 21.81 67.32
N ALA A 563 4.76 21.72 66.49
CA ALA A 563 3.43 22.29 66.56
C ALA A 563 3.23 23.80 66.27
N ALA A 564 2.27 24.12 65.40
CA ALA A 564 0.89 24.39 65.82
C ALA A 564 0.04 24.79 64.59
N ALA A 565 -1.16 24.32 64.58
CA ALA A 565 -2.28 24.65 63.70
C ALA A 565 -2.80 26.08 63.96
N THR A 566 -3.28 26.75 62.92
CA THR A 566 -4.43 27.65 63.08
C THR A 566 -5.23 27.75 61.77
N LYS A 567 -6.53 27.56 61.92
CA LYS A 567 -7.64 27.79 61.01
C LYS A 567 -7.85 29.28 60.76
N THR A 568 -8.41 29.60 59.60
CA THR A 568 -9.54 30.52 59.30
C THR A 568 -9.30 31.20 57.98
N THR A 569 -10.12 31.47 57.10
CA THR A 569 -11.57 31.58 56.85
C THR A 569 -11.75 31.97 55.37
N ALA A 570 -12.84 31.62 54.83
CA ALA A 570 -13.29 31.91 53.47
C ALA A 570 -13.48 33.40 53.19
N THR A 571 -13.24 33.81 51.92
CA THR A 571 -14.02 34.88 51.34
C THR A 571 -14.15 34.67 49.82
N LYS A 572 -15.38 34.64 49.39
CA LYS A 572 -15.88 34.74 48.01
C LYS A 572 -15.51 36.11 47.42
N THR A 573 -15.10 36.15 46.17
CA THR A 573 -15.53 37.25 45.31
C THR A 573 -15.61 36.76 43.85
N THR A 574 -16.80 36.87 43.36
CA THR A 574 -17.27 36.83 41.98
C THR A 574 -16.69 38.04 41.20
N THR A 575 -16.39 37.85 39.90
CA THR A 575 -16.78 38.67 38.76
C THR A 575 -15.89 38.40 37.55
N THR A 576 -16.45 38.01 36.51
CA THR A 576 -16.95 38.52 35.23
C THR A 576 -16.02 38.26 34.04
N ARG A 577 -16.42 37.35 33.21
CA ARG A 577 -16.77 37.41 31.79
C ARG A 577 -16.09 38.50 30.94
N LYS A 578 -15.33 38.06 29.91
CA LYS A 578 -15.35 38.53 28.48
C LYS A 578 -14.50 37.59 27.66
N ARG A 579 -15.11 36.77 26.87
CA ARG A 579 -15.30 36.78 25.41
C ARG A 579 -14.17 37.46 24.63
N THR A 580 -13.42 36.62 23.88
CA THR A 580 -13.04 36.91 22.48
C THR A 580 -13.01 35.61 21.69
N THR A 581 -14.00 35.50 20.83
CA THR A 581 -14.06 34.63 19.65
C THR A 581 -13.20 35.25 18.58
N ALA A 582 -12.48 34.41 17.86
CA ALA A 582 -12.11 34.46 16.47
C ALA A 582 -10.66 34.09 16.25
N ALA A 583 -10.43 32.83 15.94
CA ALA A 583 -9.40 32.37 14.99
C ALA A 583 -9.42 30.83 14.97
N ALA A 584 -10.44 30.29 14.34
CA ALA A 584 -10.46 28.90 13.93
C ALA A 584 -11.12 28.84 12.54
N LYS A 585 -10.33 29.19 11.54
CA LYS A 585 -10.62 28.85 10.13
C LYS A 585 -9.38 29.19 9.31
N LYS A 586 -8.41 28.26 9.32
CA LYS A 586 -7.40 28.07 8.27
C LYS A 586 -6.38 27.07 8.79
N ALA A 587 -6.68 25.81 8.62
CA ALA A 587 -5.70 24.73 8.57
C ALA A 587 -6.46 23.48 8.11
N ALA A 588 -6.74 23.43 6.85
CA ALA A 588 -7.09 22.22 6.15
C ALA A 588 -6.73 22.47 4.68
N GLU A 589 -5.44 22.37 4.42
CA GLU A 589 -4.81 22.27 3.10
C GLU A 589 -3.31 22.31 3.35
N ALA A 590 -2.70 21.14 3.30
CA ALA A 590 -1.33 20.93 2.83
C ALA A 590 -0.83 19.55 3.29
N GLU A 591 -1.13 18.54 2.53
CA GLU A 591 -0.26 17.39 2.38
C GLU A 591 -0.10 17.16 0.88
N ALA A 592 0.87 17.83 0.32
CA ALA A 592 1.48 17.53 -0.96
C ALA A 592 3.00 17.71 -0.83
N ALA A 593 3.72 16.82 -1.45
CA ALA A 593 5.15 16.62 -1.48
C ALA A 593 6.01 17.91 -1.60
N PRO A 594 7.33 17.87 -1.33
CA PRO A 594 8.14 19.05 -1.11
C PRO A 594 8.34 19.89 -2.37
N GLU A 595 7.92 21.15 -2.33
CA GLU A 595 8.19 22.17 -3.33
C GLU A 595 9.67 22.58 -3.35
N VAL A 596 10.30 22.40 -4.50
CA VAL A 596 11.55 23.07 -4.84
C VAL A 596 11.22 24.45 -5.39
N LYS A 597 11.53 25.49 -4.64
CA LYS A 597 11.39 26.89 -5.02
C LYS A 597 12.44 27.26 -6.08
N ALA A 598 12.01 27.50 -7.31
CA ALA A 598 12.77 28.22 -8.33
C ALA A 598 12.29 29.68 -8.37
N LYS A 599 13.23 30.60 -8.14
CA LYS A 599 13.04 32.06 -8.30
C LYS A 599 12.90 32.39 -9.79
N VAL A 600 11.79 32.98 -10.17
CA VAL A 600 11.64 33.66 -11.46
C VAL A 600 11.58 35.17 -11.22
N ALA A 601 12.46 35.87 -11.91
CA ALA A 601 12.57 37.31 -11.89
C ALA A 601 11.48 37.94 -12.79
N GLU A 602 10.81 38.95 -12.26
CA GLU A 602 9.83 39.79 -12.99
C GLU A 602 10.49 40.66 -14.08
N ALA A 603 9.88 40.65 -15.24
CA ALA A 603 10.05 41.72 -16.22
C ALA A 603 8.65 42.23 -16.66
N LYS A 604 8.38 43.49 -16.34
CA LYS A 604 7.20 44.26 -16.78
C LYS A 604 7.26 44.57 -18.25
N PRO A 605 6.12 44.61 -18.98
CA PRO A 605 6.00 45.43 -20.18
C PRO A 605 5.06 46.62 -19.99
N ALA A 606 5.46 47.71 -20.62
CA ALA A 606 4.81 49.02 -20.62
C ALA A 606 3.58 49.11 -21.53
N ALA A 607 2.67 49.96 -21.09
CA ALA A 607 1.41 50.33 -21.74
C ALA A 607 1.55 51.19 -23.01
N LYS A 608 0.61 50.99 -23.94
CA LYS A 608 0.04 52.10 -24.77
C LYS A 608 -1.34 51.70 -25.33
N ALA A 609 -2.37 52.46 -24.94
CA ALA A 609 -3.67 52.59 -25.57
C ALA A 609 -3.70 53.95 -26.32
N PRO A 610 -4.82 54.42 -26.95
CA PRO A 610 -5.95 53.80 -27.65
C PRO A 610 -6.31 54.49 -29.00
N ALA A 611 -7.25 53.96 -29.78
CA ALA A 611 -8.10 54.81 -30.65
C ALA A 611 -9.46 54.14 -31.01
N LYS A 612 -10.47 54.93 -30.90
CA LYS A 612 -11.92 54.75 -31.14
C LYS A 612 -12.29 54.68 -32.63
N THR A 613 -13.40 54.00 -32.99
CA THR A 613 -14.67 54.54 -33.59
C THR A 613 -15.44 53.38 -34.19
N ALA A 614 -16.62 53.16 -33.79
CA ALA A 614 -17.95 53.63 -34.13
C ALA A 614 -18.77 52.68 -35.03
N ALA A 615 -19.93 52.43 -34.54
CA ALA A 615 -21.09 51.68 -34.97
C ALA A 615 -21.58 51.81 -36.41
N LYS A 616 -22.31 50.77 -36.91
CA LYS A 616 -23.70 50.95 -37.42
C LYS A 616 -24.39 49.57 -37.63
N LYS A 617 -25.59 49.54 -37.12
CA LYS A 617 -26.68 48.59 -37.33
C LYS A 617 -27.08 48.46 -38.78
N THR A 618 -27.58 47.33 -39.21
CA THR A 618 -28.93 47.20 -39.81
C THR A 618 -29.36 45.74 -39.95
N THR A 619 -30.57 45.57 -39.61
CA THR A 619 -31.54 44.49 -39.61
C THR A 619 -31.93 44.00 -41.03
N THR A 620 -32.45 42.82 -41.08
CA THR A 620 -33.71 42.29 -41.68
C THR A 620 -33.57 41.10 -42.64
N THR A 621 -34.21 40.07 -42.25
CA THR A 621 -35.38 39.31 -42.71
C THR A 621 -35.18 38.21 -43.74
N ALA A 622 -35.57 37.06 -43.27
CA ALA A 622 -36.30 35.91 -43.81
C ALA A 622 -36.66 35.79 -45.33
N LYS A 623 -36.54 34.56 -45.83
CA LYS A 623 -37.60 33.69 -46.37
C LYS A 623 -36.99 32.55 -47.23
N LYS A 624 -37.21 31.32 -46.78
CA LYS A 624 -38.01 30.21 -47.37
C LYS A 624 -38.00 30.09 -48.92
N THR A 625 -37.61 28.89 -49.40
CA THR A 625 -38.40 27.91 -50.20
C THR A 625 -37.48 26.89 -50.85
N THR A 626 -37.63 25.67 -50.53
CA THR A 626 -38.24 24.48 -51.15
C THR A 626 -37.71 24.01 -52.52
N ALA A 627 -37.39 22.74 -52.50
CA ALA A 627 -37.72 21.69 -53.48
C ALA A 627 -36.73 21.41 -54.61
N ALA A 628 -36.15 20.26 -54.56
CA ALA A 628 -36.55 19.00 -55.20
C ALA A 628 -35.82 18.65 -56.50
N LYS A 629 -35.32 17.46 -56.45
CA LYS A 629 -35.36 16.36 -57.44
C LYS A 629 -34.36 16.30 -58.61
N LYS A 630 -33.74 15.17 -58.59
CA LYS A 630 -33.68 14.04 -59.54
C LYS A 630 -32.48 13.93 -60.50
N THR A 631 -31.77 12.82 -60.25
CA THR A 631 -31.48 11.73 -61.19
C THR A 631 -30.67 12.01 -62.45
N THR A 632 -29.57 11.32 -62.65
CA THR A 632 -29.38 10.05 -63.44
C THR A 632 -27.89 9.92 -63.71
N ALA A 633 -27.26 8.83 -63.33
CA ALA A 633 -26.85 7.65 -64.05
C ALA A 633 -26.18 7.93 -65.43
N THR A 634 -24.97 7.47 -65.58
CA THR A 634 -24.52 6.39 -66.51
C THR A 634 -22.99 6.45 -66.74
N LYS A 635 -22.40 5.36 -66.41
CA LYS A 635 -21.63 4.37 -67.25
C LYS A 635 -20.37 4.85 -67.94
N SER A 636 -19.30 4.17 -67.50
CA SER A 636 -18.41 3.24 -68.24
C SER A 636 -17.52 3.88 -69.32
N THR A 637 -16.22 3.59 -69.30
CA THR A 637 -15.59 2.41 -69.96
C THR A 637 -14.05 2.54 -69.86
N THR A 638 -13.42 1.49 -69.36
CA THR A 638 -12.27 0.74 -69.90
C THR A 638 -11.35 1.38 -70.96
N THR A 639 -10.03 1.28 -70.73
CA THR A 639 -9.02 0.56 -71.51
C THR A 639 -7.64 0.96 -70.96
N LYS A 640 -6.84 0.05 -70.49
CA LYS A 640 -5.88 -0.91 -70.97
C LYS A 640 -4.61 -0.32 -71.62
N ALA A 641 -3.49 -0.76 -71.03
CA ALA A 641 -2.20 -1.19 -71.61
C ALA A 641 -1.25 -0.06 -72.04
N ALA A 642 0.05 -0.15 -71.95
CA ALA A 642 1.01 -1.22 -71.76
C ALA A 642 2.42 -0.56 -71.72
N THR A 643 3.31 -1.20 -70.96
CA THR A 643 4.72 -1.53 -71.23
C THR A 643 5.65 -0.54 -71.92
N THR A 644 6.84 -0.28 -71.29
CA THR A 644 8.21 -0.73 -71.63
C THR A 644 9.22 0.03 -70.80
N LYS A 645 10.03 -0.61 -70.02
CA LYS A 645 11.37 -1.15 -70.16
C LYS A 645 12.47 -0.15 -70.57
N ALA A 646 13.47 -0.17 -69.75
CA ALA A 646 14.94 -0.18 -69.91
C ALA A 646 15.62 0.91 -69.11
N ALA A 647 16.42 0.63 -68.13
CA ALA A 647 17.78 0.11 -68.06
C ALA A 647 18.82 1.17 -68.34
N ALA A 648 19.67 1.47 -67.35
CA ALA A 648 21.10 1.25 -67.32
C ALA A 648 21.83 2.14 -66.29
N LYS A 649 22.57 1.47 -65.45
CA LYS A 649 23.79 1.94 -64.76
C LYS A 649 24.88 2.15 -65.78
N PRO A 650 26.10 2.75 -65.54
CA PRO A 650 26.98 2.45 -64.40
C PRO A 650 27.90 3.63 -63.92
N ALA A 651 28.37 3.48 -62.68
CA ALA A 651 29.75 3.29 -62.17
C ALA A 651 30.87 4.28 -62.50
N ALA A 652 31.60 4.70 -61.47
CA ALA A 652 33.04 4.69 -61.19
C ALA A 652 33.27 5.49 -59.90
N LYS A 653 33.78 4.93 -58.81
CA LYS A 653 35.09 4.50 -58.35
C LYS A 653 36.19 5.59 -58.43
N VAL A 654 36.82 5.83 -57.26
CA VAL A 654 38.24 5.96 -56.89
C VAL A 654 38.25 6.30 -55.40
N GLU A 655 38.62 5.44 -54.43
CA GLU A 655 39.94 5.11 -53.85
C GLU A 655 40.75 6.38 -53.53
N GLU A 656 41.19 6.57 -52.30
CA GLU A 656 42.32 5.93 -51.62
C GLU A 656 42.47 6.37 -50.16
N THR A 657 42.82 5.42 -49.32
CA THR A 657 43.48 5.50 -48.00
C THR A 657 45.04 5.66 -48.28
N PRO A 658 45.96 5.63 -47.27
CA PRO A 658 45.97 5.55 -45.82
C PRO A 658 47.13 6.36 -45.13
N ALA A 659 47.29 6.24 -43.82
CA ALA A 659 48.49 6.01 -43.01
C ALA A 659 48.26 6.44 -41.54
N GLU A 660 48.26 5.52 -40.63
CA GLU A 660 49.29 4.95 -39.72
C GLU A 660 50.12 5.94 -38.90
N SER A 661 50.05 5.77 -37.56
CA SER A 661 51.13 5.34 -36.65
C SER A 661 50.61 5.42 -35.20
N LYS A 662 50.50 4.31 -34.52
CA LYS A 662 51.38 3.59 -33.58
C LYS A 662 52.10 4.44 -32.52
N ALA A 663 51.85 4.11 -31.29
CA ALA A 663 52.70 3.52 -30.24
C ALA A 663 51.94 3.60 -28.88
N GLU A 664 51.56 2.51 -28.27
CA GLU A 664 52.21 1.67 -27.26
C GLU A 664 52.95 2.45 -26.16
N ALA A 665 52.46 2.26 -24.90
CA ALA A 665 53.18 1.49 -23.89
C ALA A 665 52.44 1.47 -22.54
N THR A 666 52.09 0.30 -22.15
CA THR A 666 52.05 -0.33 -20.82
C THR A 666 52.99 0.27 -19.79
N VAL A 667 52.57 0.26 -18.49
CA VAL A 667 53.22 -0.50 -17.42
C VAL A 667 52.45 -0.33 -16.09
N GLU A 668 52.31 -1.43 -15.44
CA GLU A 668 51.82 -1.86 -14.14
C GLU A 668 52.38 -1.09 -12.91
N ALA A 669 51.64 -1.27 -11.86
CA ALA A 669 51.96 -1.89 -10.57
C ALA A 669 52.05 -1.02 -9.31
N LYS A 670 51.21 -1.42 -8.42
CA LYS A 670 51.42 -1.76 -6.98
C LYS A 670 52.05 -0.77 -6.00
N SER A 671 51.29 -0.66 -4.94
CA SER A 671 51.59 -0.98 -3.51
C SER A 671 51.66 0.20 -2.55
N ALA A 672 50.73 0.17 -1.64
CA ALA A 672 50.89 -0.04 -0.21
C ALA A 672 51.61 1.03 0.66
N ALA A 673 50.85 1.48 1.59
CA ALA A 673 51.12 1.52 3.04
C ALA A 673 51.70 2.76 3.72
N LYS A 674 51.00 3.04 4.81
CA LYS A 674 51.44 3.55 6.12
C LYS A 674 51.66 5.04 6.38
N ALA A 675 50.70 5.51 7.17
CA ALA A 675 50.84 6.11 8.49
C ALA A 675 52.04 7.05 8.74
N THR A 676 51.76 8.24 9.20
CA THR A 676 52.23 8.72 10.49
C THR A 676 51.63 10.08 10.86
N THR A 677 51.20 10.10 12.08
CA THR A 677 50.88 11.15 13.03
C THR A 677 51.87 12.30 13.03
N ARG A 678 51.42 13.58 13.11
CA ARG A 678 52.05 14.56 13.97
C ARG A 678 51.13 15.71 14.32
N LYS A 679 50.85 15.79 15.62
CA LYS A 679 50.37 16.95 16.36
C LYS A 679 51.33 18.14 16.18
N ARG A 680 50.80 19.34 16.11
CA ARG A 680 51.40 20.48 16.84
C ARG A 680 50.40 21.60 17.08
N THR A 681 50.14 21.83 18.32
CA THR A 681 49.62 22.98 19.06
C THR A 681 50.37 24.29 18.77
N THR A 682 49.69 25.43 18.83
CA THR A 682 49.92 26.65 19.60
C THR A 682 49.14 27.79 18.96
N THR A 683 48.28 28.45 19.63
CA THR A 683 48.27 29.50 20.70
C THR A 683 47.82 30.85 20.12
N VAL A 684 46.66 31.26 20.57
CA VAL A 684 46.19 32.56 21.08
C VAL A 684 46.85 33.85 20.56
N LYS A 685 46.00 34.78 20.06
CA LYS A 685 46.02 36.17 20.53
C LYS A 685 44.66 36.87 20.30
N LYS A 686 44.14 37.30 21.44
CA LYS A 686 43.09 38.30 21.64
C LYS A 686 43.57 39.68 21.15
N THR A 687 42.68 40.46 20.55
CA THR A 687 42.67 41.92 20.75
C THR A 687 41.24 42.45 20.63
N THR A 688 40.87 43.08 21.67
CA THR A 688 39.70 43.91 21.96
C THR A 688 39.87 45.33 21.40
N THR A 689 38.77 45.92 20.91
CA THR A 689 38.39 47.35 21.05
C THR A 689 36.99 47.51 20.50
N LYS A 690 36.01 47.73 21.28
CA LYS A 690 35.39 48.85 21.98
C LYS A 690 34.83 49.94 21.05
N ALA A 691 33.47 50.01 21.12
CA ALA A 691 32.55 51.12 21.29
C ALA A 691 32.34 52.18 20.19
N ALA A 692 31.13 52.41 19.81
CA ALA A 692 30.31 53.54 20.21
C ALA A 692 29.03 53.67 19.40
N THR A 693 27.94 53.76 20.10
CA THR A 693 26.66 54.36 19.69
C THR A 693 26.80 55.90 19.64
N PRO A 694 25.96 56.62 18.87
CA PRO A 694 24.96 57.45 19.55
C PRO A 694 23.58 57.48 18.85
N LYS A 695 22.65 57.56 19.66
CA LYS A 695 21.37 58.21 19.95
C LYS A 695 21.02 59.46 19.13
N ALA A 696 19.71 59.59 18.92
CA ALA A 696 18.79 60.68 19.17
C ALA A 696 17.94 61.04 17.93
N GLU A 697 16.63 60.86 18.07
CA GLU A 697 15.57 61.88 18.26
C GLU A 697 15.31 62.71 17.00
N THR A 698 14.07 62.77 16.49
CA THR A 698 12.93 63.53 17.00
C THR A 698 11.70 63.35 16.10
N LYS A 699 10.54 63.22 16.71
CA LYS A 699 9.19 63.55 16.20
C LYS A 699 9.10 65.10 16.09
N PRO A 700 8.02 65.75 15.47
CA PRO A 700 6.60 65.45 15.58
C PRO A 700 5.67 65.87 14.40
N ALA A 701 4.40 65.47 14.55
CA ALA A 701 3.10 66.15 14.38
C ALA A 701 2.69 66.68 12.97
N ALA A 702 1.48 66.74 12.53
CA ALA A 702 0.12 66.74 13.00
C ALA A 702 -0.80 66.72 11.76
N ALA A 703 -1.91 66.07 11.82
CA ALA A 703 -3.27 66.51 12.07
C ALA A 703 -4.16 66.75 10.82
N LYS A 704 -5.37 66.23 11.01
CA LYS A 704 -6.70 66.70 10.53
C LYS A 704 -7.15 66.21 9.17
N GLU A 705 -8.41 65.86 8.88
CA GLU A 705 -9.72 66.00 9.53
C GLU A 705 -10.72 65.10 8.79
N GLU A 706 -11.67 64.57 9.55
CA GLU A 706 -12.94 64.03 9.09
C GLU A 706 -13.83 65.16 8.50
N PRO A 707 -14.91 64.82 7.75
CA PRO A 707 -16.20 64.84 8.40
C PRO A 707 -17.23 63.79 7.95
N LYS A 708 -17.98 63.38 8.93
CA LYS A 708 -19.37 62.97 9.13
C LYS A 708 -20.42 63.42 8.13
N ALA A 709 -21.43 62.60 7.96
CA ALA A 709 -22.88 62.82 8.17
C ALA A 709 -23.66 61.66 7.52
N GLU A 710 -24.48 61.00 8.19
CA GLU A 710 -25.83 61.05 8.77
C GLU A 710 -26.84 60.26 7.92
N VAL A 711 -27.37 59.17 8.47
CA VAL A 711 -28.67 58.92 9.11
C VAL A 711 -29.90 58.96 8.18
N LYS A 712 -30.64 57.86 8.13
CA LYS A 712 -32.08 57.65 8.44
C LYS A 712 -32.48 56.24 8.03
N ALA A 713 -32.84 55.38 8.96
CA ALA A 713 -34.09 55.19 9.70
C ALA A 713 -35.06 54.24 9.00
N ALA A 714 -35.39 53.19 9.77
CA ALA A 714 -36.35 52.10 9.54
C ALA A 714 -37.85 52.57 9.48
N PRO A 715 -38.81 51.69 9.21
CA PRO A 715 -39.47 50.90 10.25
C PRO A 715 -39.79 49.45 9.80
N LYS A 716 -39.79 48.47 10.73
CA LYS A 716 -40.87 47.83 11.53
C LYS A 716 -42.09 47.40 10.68
N ASP A 717 -42.61 46.22 10.78
CA ASP A 717 -43.07 45.33 11.82
C ASP A 717 -43.52 43.96 11.26
N GLU A 718 -43.47 42.99 12.12
CA GLU A 718 -44.41 41.94 12.56
C GLU A 718 -44.44 40.67 11.71
N ALA A 719 -44.54 39.46 12.19
CA ALA A 719 -44.84 38.89 13.47
C ALA A 719 -44.47 37.39 13.42
N LYS A 720 -44.08 36.92 14.56
CA LYS A 720 -43.99 35.49 14.94
C LYS A 720 -45.42 34.90 15.12
N PRO A 721 -45.60 33.59 14.98
CA PRO A 721 -45.86 32.85 16.22
C PRO A 721 -45.10 31.54 16.38
N GLU A 722 -44.77 31.28 17.60
CA GLU A 722 -44.26 30.09 18.25
C GLU A 722 -45.41 29.11 18.61
N PRO A 723 -45.10 27.99 19.31
CA PRO A 723 -45.30 26.62 18.85
C PRO A 723 -46.37 25.87 19.64
N ALA A 724 -46.84 24.77 19.13
CA ALA A 724 -47.69 23.85 19.87
C ALA A 724 -46.87 22.60 20.27
N LYS A 725 -46.82 22.42 21.57
CA LYS A 725 -46.46 21.19 22.29
C LYS A 725 -47.57 20.15 22.11
N GLU A 726 -47.20 18.91 21.84
CA GLU A 726 -47.95 17.79 22.41
C GLU A 726 -47.02 16.61 22.75
N THR A 727 -47.27 16.10 23.90
CA THR A 727 -46.64 15.10 24.71
C THR A 727 -47.02 13.68 24.27
N PRO A 728 -46.41 12.66 24.89
CA PRO A 728 -46.21 11.32 24.32
C PRO A 728 -47.30 10.31 24.73
N VAL A 729 -47.49 9.32 23.90
CA VAL A 729 -48.21 8.11 24.29
C VAL A 729 -47.39 6.88 23.93
N SER A 730 -47.03 6.17 24.95
CA SER A 730 -46.52 4.79 24.95
C SER A 730 -47.63 3.89 25.54
N PRO A 731 -47.52 2.55 25.62
CA PRO A 731 -47.48 1.52 24.60
C PRO A 731 -48.63 0.51 24.74
N ALA A 732 -48.85 -0.35 23.79
CA ALA A 732 -49.60 -1.60 24.06
C ALA A 732 -49.09 -2.72 23.12
N ALA A 733 -48.55 -3.77 23.73
CA ALA A 733 -48.49 -5.14 23.23
C ALA A 733 -49.65 -5.95 23.89
N PRO A 734 -49.87 -7.24 23.64
CA PRO A 734 -49.81 -8.02 22.38
C PRO A 734 -51.14 -8.82 22.17
N ALA A 735 -51.33 -9.46 21.04
CA ALA A 735 -52.29 -10.54 20.91
C ALA A 735 -51.81 -11.63 19.93
N GLU A 736 -51.56 -12.78 20.53
CA GLU A 736 -51.54 -14.10 19.88
C GLU A 736 -52.87 -14.39 19.14
N LYS A 737 -52.77 -15.13 18.03
CA LYS A 737 -53.58 -16.36 17.82
C LYS A 737 -53.31 -16.98 16.43
N LYS A 738 -52.72 -18.18 16.50
CA LYS A 738 -53.18 -19.49 15.95
C LYS A 738 -53.25 -19.67 14.45
N ALA A 739 -52.45 -20.62 14.04
CA ALA A 739 -52.55 -21.45 12.83
C ALA A 739 -53.92 -22.15 12.73
N PRO A 740 -54.30 -22.59 11.51
CA PRO A 740 -54.58 -24.02 11.39
C PRO A 740 -53.98 -24.71 10.15
N THR A 741 -53.87 -25.98 10.42
CA THR A 741 -53.35 -27.11 9.71
C THR A 741 -54.17 -27.56 8.49
N LYS A 742 -53.43 -28.22 7.49
CA LYS A 742 -53.76 -29.40 6.68
C LYS A 742 -54.82 -29.32 5.57
N LYS A 743 -54.47 -29.69 4.36
CA LYS A 743 -54.63 -31.06 3.80
C LYS A 743 -54.18 -31.15 2.32
N THR A 744 -53.37 -32.14 2.09
CA THR A 744 -53.19 -33.03 0.93
C THR A 744 -54.24 -33.02 -0.18
N SER A 745 -53.78 -33.02 -1.45
CA SER A 745 -54.16 -34.05 -2.38
C SER A 745 -53.27 -34.13 -3.62
N VAL A 746 -52.84 -35.31 -3.86
CA VAL A 746 -52.19 -35.95 -4.99
C VAL A 746 -53.12 -35.92 -6.22
N ARG A 747 -52.53 -35.64 -7.43
CA ARG A 747 -52.87 -36.41 -8.64
C ARG A 747 -51.82 -36.29 -9.72
N LYS A 748 -51.32 -37.44 -10.09
CA LYS A 748 -50.61 -37.81 -11.31
C LYS A 748 -51.49 -37.70 -12.57
N ALA A 749 -50.89 -37.43 -13.73
CA ALA A 749 -51.09 -38.07 -15.01
C ALA A 749 -50.15 -37.40 -16.03
N THR A 750 -49.12 -38.03 -16.46
CA THR A 750 -48.87 -38.97 -17.59
C THR A 750 -49.24 -38.45 -18.98
N ALA A 751 -48.14 -38.34 -19.75
CA ALA A 751 -47.94 -38.87 -21.13
C ALA A 751 -48.58 -38.10 -22.30
N THR A 752 -47.95 -37.76 -23.32
CA THR A 752 -47.33 -38.44 -24.44
C THR A 752 -47.26 -37.51 -25.67
N ARG A 753 -46.09 -37.38 -26.28
CA ARG A 753 -45.75 -37.70 -27.70
C ARG A 753 -46.38 -36.88 -28.84
N LYS A 754 -45.62 -36.23 -29.63
CA LYS A 754 -45.13 -36.52 -31.02
C LYS A 754 -45.10 -35.25 -31.91
N ARG A 755 -43.97 -35.04 -32.47
CA ARG A 755 -43.59 -34.78 -33.87
C ARG A 755 -44.47 -33.89 -34.75
N ARG A 756 -43.92 -32.79 -35.17
CA ARG A 756 -43.40 -32.61 -36.54
C ARG A 756 -42.30 -31.58 -36.53
#